data_5786d745ea790d55360367272536e264
#
_entry.id   5786d745ea790d55360367272536e264
#
_cell.length_a   1.000
_cell.length_b   1.000
_cell.length_c   1.000
_cell.angle_alpha   90.00
_cell.angle_beta   90.00
_cell.angle_gamma   90.00
#
_symmetry.space_group_name_H-M   'P 1'
#
loop_
_entity.id
_entity.type
_entity.pdbx_description
1 polymer ?
#
loop_
_entity_poly.entity_id
_entity_poly.type
_entity_poly.pdbx_seq_one_letter_code
_entity_poly.pdbx_strand_id
1 'polypeptide(L)'
;MSDQDSSPPSDGGPSDIRPVSITEEMKKSYLDYAMSVIVARALPDVRDGLKPVHRRILYSMHENGYTPDKKYVKSARVVGDVIGKYHPHGDQSIYDALVRMAQDFSMRLPLIDGQGNFGSVDGDPPAAYRYTEARLTRISMALLDDLDNETVDFQANYDNTEREPSVLPARFPNLLVNGAGGIAVGMATNIPPHNLGEMIDACIALADDPALSIDDLIAIVPGPDFPTGGIILGRQGIRSAYHLGRGSITMRGKVEFETLRGEREAIVVSEIPYQVNKAQMVERIGELVREKKIEGIAALRDESDRDGFRVVVELRRDAVPDVVLNQLYRFTSLQSSFGANMVALEGGRPQVMNLKDLIASFIAFREEVIYRRIKHLLGKARDRAHILVGLAITVANIDEVIKLIRASRDANEARERLMERNWPARDVETMVTLIDDPRHAMSPEGTTKLSAEQAKAILDLRLQRLTALGRDEIKAELDKLAKEIADYLDTLRSRARIQTILKEELTAIKREFATPRRTVIIDQEGEMEDEDLIQREDMVVTVSHAGYVKRVPLSTYRAQRRGGKGRAGMQTRDEDFVTRLFVASTHTPLLFFSSRGQVYKEKVWRLPQAAPQARGKALINILPLEQGESITTIMQLPEDESTWDKLDVMFATTRGTVRRNKLSDFADVRRSGIIAMKLDEGDAIVDVQICTENDDVLLTAAGGQCIRFAVTDVRVFQGRTSMGVRGIALDNEKSELGDKVISMSILRHVEATAEERAAYLKRASAVRRGTNGEGEENGATDAEEAEGAIELGEQRYVVMSEAEQFVLTVSEKGFGKRTSSYEYRTTGRGGKGIVAMAITEKNGRLVASFPVEDSDQIMLVTDGGQLIRCPVDGIRIAGRSTQGVIVFSTGDGEKVASVERLSEEGQEQEENGGE
;
A
#
# COMPACT_ATOMS: atom_id res chain seq x y z
N MET A 1 13.00 -73.71 -29.43
CA MET A 1 12.02 -74.32 -30.32
C MET A 1 10.97 -73.24 -30.46
N SER A 2 11.18 -72.62 -31.41
CA SER A 2 10.94 -72.41 -32.84
C SER A 2 9.82 -71.40 -33.05
N ASP A 3 10.31 -70.26 -33.46
CA ASP A 3 9.59 -69.14 -34.07
C ASP A 3 8.67 -69.64 -35.20
N GLN A 4 7.51 -69.00 -35.25
CA GLN A 4 6.80 -68.91 -36.56
C GLN A 4 6.45 -67.42 -36.79
N ASP A 5 7.21 -66.90 -37.69
CA ASP A 5 6.97 -65.78 -38.57
C ASP A 5 5.59 -65.86 -39.17
N SER A 6 4.72 -64.90 -38.96
CA SER A 6 3.53 -64.74 -39.85
C SER A 6 3.45 -63.28 -40.25
N SER A 7 4.08 -63.00 -41.39
CA SER A 7 3.83 -61.74 -42.12
C SER A 7 2.36 -61.71 -42.57
N PRO A 8 1.67 -60.59 -42.39
CA PRO A 8 0.34 -60.41 -42.99
C PRO A 8 0.44 -60.08 -44.47
N PRO A 9 -0.58 -60.40 -45.27
CA PRO A 9 -0.56 -60.27 -46.71
C PRO A 9 -0.57 -58.84 -47.18
N SER A 10 0.28 -58.51 -48.12
CA SER A 10 0.30 -57.28 -48.89
C SER A 10 -0.97 -57.21 -49.79
N ASP A 11 -1.90 -56.32 -49.33
CA ASP A 11 -2.96 -55.83 -50.18
C ASP A 11 -2.70 -54.40 -50.62
N GLY A 12 -2.42 -54.23 -51.92
CA GLY A 12 -2.07 -52.97 -52.48
C GLY A 12 -3.26 -52.03 -52.72
N GLY A 13 -3.23 -50.90 -52.08
CA GLY A 13 -3.96 -49.74 -52.48
C GLY A 13 -3.19 -48.53 -51.92
N PRO A 14 -3.08 -47.41 -52.63
CA PRO A 14 -2.41 -46.25 -52.10
C PRO A 14 -3.24 -45.62 -50.98
N SER A 15 -3.14 -46.12 -49.75
CA SER A 15 -3.66 -45.44 -48.59
C SER A 15 -2.52 -44.60 -48.00
N ASP A 16 -2.65 -43.32 -48.09
CA ASP A 16 -1.75 -42.31 -47.51
C ASP A 16 -1.91 -42.25 -45.97
N ILE A 17 -2.22 -43.42 -45.38
CA ILE A 17 -2.43 -43.59 -43.93
C ILE A 17 -1.06 -43.91 -43.31
N ARG A 18 -0.45 -42.89 -42.68
CA ARG A 18 0.75 -43.03 -41.85
C ARG A 18 0.35 -43.23 -40.39
N PRO A 19 0.81 -44.26 -39.69
CA PRO A 19 0.58 -44.38 -38.28
C PRO A 19 1.31 -43.26 -37.51
N VAL A 20 0.57 -42.43 -36.83
CA VAL A 20 1.11 -41.36 -36.01
C VAL A 20 0.81 -41.66 -34.52
N SER A 21 1.82 -41.56 -33.66
CA SER A 21 1.62 -41.69 -32.22
C SER A 21 0.72 -40.57 -31.72
N ILE A 22 -0.38 -40.90 -31.04
CA ILE A 22 -1.30 -39.94 -30.49
C ILE A 22 -0.60 -39.00 -29.52
N THR A 23 0.41 -39.48 -28.80
CA THR A 23 1.20 -38.71 -27.86
C THR A 23 2.05 -37.65 -28.57
N GLU A 24 2.65 -38.00 -29.71
CA GLU A 24 3.46 -37.06 -30.50
C GLU A 24 2.59 -36.04 -31.20
N GLU A 25 1.46 -36.48 -31.75
CA GLU A 25 0.52 -35.57 -32.40
C GLU A 25 -0.09 -34.59 -31.40
N MET A 26 -0.48 -35.06 -30.22
CA MET A 26 -0.96 -34.16 -29.16
C MET A 26 0.11 -33.17 -28.71
N LYS A 27 1.36 -33.61 -28.55
CA LYS A 27 2.45 -32.68 -28.19
C LYS A 27 2.65 -31.62 -29.25
N LYS A 28 2.67 -32.02 -30.50
CA LYS A 28 2.87 -31.11 -31.63
C LYS A 28 1.69 -30.15 -31.77
N SER A 29 0.47 -30.65 -31.76
CA SER A 29 -0.75 -29.84 -31.88
C SER A 29 -0.90 -28.89 -30.70
N TYR A 30 -0.55 -29.33 -29.47
CA TYR A 30 -0.57 -28.45 -28.31
C TYR A 30 0.50 -27.36 -28.37
N LEU A 31 1.70 -27.69 -28.85
CA LEU A 31 2.77 -26.73 -29.06
C LEU A 31 2.38 -25.70 -30.14
N ASP A 32 1.84 -26.15 -31.27
CA ASP A 32 1.37 -25.29 -32.36
C ASP A 32 0.24 -24.36 -31.87
N TYR A 33 -0.70 -24.90 -31.11
CA TYR A 33 -1.75 -24.10 -30.47
C TYR A 33 -1.17 -23.06 -29.48
N ALA A 34 -0.27 -23.47 -28.58
CA ALA A 34 0.37 -22.60 -27.64
C ALA A 34 1.15 -21.47 -28.33
N MET A 35 1.92 -21.80 -29.36
CA MET A 35 2.65 -20.83 -30.16
C MET A 35 1.71 -19.84 -30.85
N SER A 36 0.62 -20.34 -31.45
CA SER A 36 -0.40 -19.51 -32.09
C SER A 36 -1.05 -18.53 -31.06
N VAL A 37 -1.42 -19.04 -29.88
CA VAL A 37 -2.01 -18.17 -28.82
C VAL A 37 -1.02 -17.14 -28.32
N ILE A 38 0.26 -17.47 -28.17
CA ILE A 38 1.31 -16.56 -27.74
C ILE A 38 1.56 -15.45 -28.75
N VAL A 39 1.86 -15.84 -30.00
CA VAL A 39 2.35 -14.91 -31.04
C VAL A 39 1.21 -14.22 -31.78
N ALA A 40 0.13 -14.95 -32.11
CA ALA A 40 -0.92 -14.43 -32.96
C ALA A 40 -2.22 -14.01 -32.23
N ARG A 41 -2.25 -13.99 -30.90
CA ARG A 41 -3.48 -13.67 -30.18
C ARG A 41 -3.33 -12.85 -28.92
N ALA A 42 -2.53 -13.30 -27.92
CA ALA A 42 -2.60 -12.79 -26.56
C ALA A 42 -1.61 -11.69 -26.25
N LEU A 43 -0.41 -11.74 -26.82
CA LEU A 43 0.67 -10.80 -26.51
C LEU A 43 0.75 -9.64 -27.51
N PRO A 44 1.07 -8.42 -27.04
CA PRO A 44 1.30 -7.27 -27.90
C PRO A 44 2.69 -7.32 -28.54
N ASP A 45 2.82 -6.76 -29.74
CA ASP A 45 4.12 -6.48 -30.35
C ASP A 45 4.75 -5.25 -29.69
N VAL A 46 6.05 -5.31 -29.38
CA VAL A 46 6.75 -4.22 -28.70
C VAL A 46 6.76 -2.93 -29.53
N ARG A 47 6.72 -3.03 -30.85
CA ARG A 47 6.86 -1.94 -31.81
C ARG A 47 5.64 -1.03 -31.85
N ASP A 48 4.43 -1.59 -31.93
CA ASP A 48 3.18 -0.83 -32.03
C ASP A 48 2.25 -0.97 -30.81
N GLY A 49 2.57 -1.88 -29.89
CA GLY A 49 1.81 -2.12 -28.68
C GLY A 49 0.45 -2.79 -28.89
N LEU A 50 0.22 -3.38 -30.04
CA LEU A 50 -1.08 -3.91 -30.43
C LEU A 50 -1.06 -5.43 -30.51
N LYS A 51 -2.20 -6.04 -30.13
CA LYS A 51 -2.51 -7.41 -30.47
C LYS A 51 -3.03 -7.48 -31.91
N PRO A 52 -2.97 -8.63 -32.57
CA PRO A 52 -3.45 -8.75 -33.96
C PRO A 52 -4.87 -8.24 -34.19
N VAL A 53 -5.81 -8.53 -33.27
CA VAL A 53 -7.20 -8.04 -33.40
C VAL A 53 -7.29 -6.51 -33.39
N HIS A 54 -6.55 -5.84 -32.49
CA HIS A 54 -6.55 -4.37 -32.42
C HIS A 54 -5.95 -3.75 -33.67
N ARG A 55 -4.85 -4.30 -34.17
CA ARG A 55 -4.19 -3.86 -35.39
C ARG A 55 -5.10 -4.00 -36.59
N ARG A 56 -5.81 -5.13 -36.73
CA ARG A 56 -6.75 -5.40 -37.81
C ARG A 56 -7.94 -4.44 -37.78
N ILE A 57 -8.47 -4.11 -36.58
CA ILE A 57 -9.56 -3.13 -36.45
C ILE A 57 -9.10 -1.75 -36.93
N LEU A 58 -7.95 -1.25 -36.43
CA LEU A 58 -7.46 0.07 -36.80
C LEU A 58 -7.11 0.14 -38.30
N TYR A 59 -6.47 -0.89 -38.83
CA TYR A 59 -6.13 -0.97 -40.25
C TYR A 59 -7.38 -1.01 -41.12
N SER A 60 -8.35 -1.87 -40.82
CA SER A 60 -9.62 -1.94 -41.56
C SER A 60 -10.38 -0.61 -41.53
N MET A 61 -10.41 0.09 -40.39
CA MET A 61 -11.04 1.39 -40.30
C MET A 61 -10.33 2.46 -41.13
N HIS A 62 -8.99 2.41 -41.20
CA HIS A 62 -8.18 3.30 -42.04
C HIS A 62 -8.42 3.05 -43.53
N GLU A 63 -8.36 1.81 -43.97
CA GLU A 63 -8.59 1.40 -45.37
C GLU A 63 -10.00 1.83 -45.86
N ASN A 64 -11.00 1.69 -45.00
CA ASN A 64 -12.37 2.06 -45.33
C ASN A 64 -12.65 3.58 -45.13
N GLY A 65 -11.63 4.37 -44.73
CA GLY A 65 -11.73 5.80 -44.59
C GLY A 65 -12.61 6.26 -43.42
N TYR A 66 -12.66 5.48 -42.32
CA TYR A 66 -13.42 5.88 -41.07
C TYR A 66 -12.57 6.78 -40.17
N THR A 67 -12.04 7.84 -40.78
CA THR A 67 -11.11 8.78 -40.19
C THR A 67 -11.79 9.83 -39.28
N PRO A 68 -11.06 10.53 -38.42
CA PRO A 68 -11.62 11.51 -37.47
C PRO A 68 -12.42 12.67 -38.10
N ASP A 69 -12.10 13.01 -39.32
CA ASP A 69 -12.76 14.07 -40.11
C ASP A 69 -14.08 13.62 -40.75
N LYS A 70 -14.37 12.33 -40.77
CA LYS A 70 -15.57 11.76 -41.35
C LYS A 70 -16.67 11.53 -40.30
N LYS A 71 -17.86 11.21 -40.80
CA LYS A 71 -19.00 10.86 -39.95
C LYS A 71 -18.77 9.52 -39.29
N TYR A 72 -19.38 9.35 -38.11
CA TYR A 72 -19.41 8.06 -37.44
C TYR A 72 -20.06 6.98 -38.30
N VAL A 73 -19.59 5.76 -38.15
CA VAL A 73 -20.08 4.59 -38.85
C VAL A 73 -20.59 3.58 -37.84
N LYS A 74 -21.66 2.87 -38.15
CA LYS A 74 -22.18 1.78 -37.29
C LYS A 74 -21.09 0.80 -36.93
N SER A 75 -20.91 0.46 -35.67
CA SER A 75 -19.91 -0.53 -35.20
C SER A 75 -20.10 -1.89 -35.88
N ALA A 76 -21.35 -2.23 -36.21
CA ALA A 76 -21.67 -3.44 -36.99
C ALA A 76 -20.96 -3.49 -38.33
N ARG A 77 -20.78 -2.36 -39.01
CA ARG A 77 -20.06 -2.28 -40.27
C ARG A 77 -18.57 -2.52 -40.09
N VAL A 78 -17.98 -1.87 -39.08
CA VAL A 78 -16.58 -2.06 -38.71
C VAL A 78 -16.30 -3.54 -38.39
N VAL A 79 -17.13 -4.15 -37.54
CA VAL A 79 -17.01 -5.58 -37.19
C VAL A 79 -17.15 -6.46 -38.42
N GLY A 80 -18.12 -6.17 -39.29
CA GLY A 80 -18.32 -6.93 -40.56
C GLY A 80 -17.12 -6.83 -41.49
N ASP A 81 -16.54 -5.64 -41.67
CA ASP A 81 -15.37 -5.45 -42.51
C ASP A 81 -14.15 -6.21 -41.95
N VAL A 82 -13.95 -6.20 -40.64
CA VAL A 82 -12.83 -6.89 -39.98
C VAL A 82 -12.97 -8.40 -40.05
N ILE A 83 -14.15 -8.97 -39.76
CA ILE A 83 -14.38 -10.41 -39.77
C ILE A 83 -14.29 -10.97 -41.18
N GLY A 84 -14.84 -10.23 -42.14
CA GLY A 84 -14.86 -10.67 -43.53
C GLY A 84 -13.51 -10.65 -44.21
N LYS A 85 -12.61 -9.72 -43.86
CA LYS A 85 -11.36 -9.51 -44.56
C LYS A 85 -10.13 -10.01 -43.82
N TYR A 86 -10.09 -9.87 -42.46
CA TYR A 86 -8.83 -9.98 -41.72
C TYR A 86 -8.88 -10.93 -40.52
N HIS A 87 -10.02 -11.06 -39.82
CA HIS A 87 -10.06 -11.75 -38.53
C HIS A 87 -11.17 -12.80 -38.45
N PRO A 88 -10.92 -14.07 -38.86
CA PRO A 88 -11.93 -15.10 -38.98
C PRO A 88 -12.32 -15.73 -37.63
N HIS A 89 -12.73 -14.90 -36.68
CA HIS A 89 -13.17 -15.25 -35.31
C HIS A 89 -14.54 -14.66 -35.04
N GLY A 90 -15.09 -14.95 -33.86
CA GLY A 90 -16.42 -14.45 -33.49
C GLY A 90 -16.53 -12.92 -33.47
N ASP A 91 -17.64 -12.39 -33.97
CA ASP A 91 -17.98 -10.98 -34.07
C ASP A 91 -17.94 -10.29 -32.70
N GLN A 92 -18.37 -10.95 -31.63
CA GLN A 92 -18.35 -10.43 -30.29
C GLN A 92 -16.92 -10.11 -29.83
N SER A 93 -15.94 -10.96 -30.13
CA SER A 93 -14.55 -10.73 -29.74
C SER A 93 -13.94 -9.49 -30.42
N ILE A 94 -14.33 -9.23 -31.67
CA ILE A 94 -13.92 -8.02 -32.41
C ILE A 94 -14.59 -6.79 -31.81
N TYR A 95 -15.88 -6.89 -31.50
CA TYR A 95 -16.63 -5.78 -30.91
C TYR A 95 -16.11 -5.43 -29.52
N ASP A 96 -15.84 -6.42 -28.67
CA ASP A 96 -15.26 -6.19 -27.33
C ASP A 96 -13.89 -5.51 -27.40
N ALA A 97 -13.07 -5.87 -28.37
CA ALA A 97 -11.78 -5.20 -28.60
C ALA A 97 -11.96 -3.74 -29.06
N LEU A 98 -12.92 -3.50 -29.97
CA LEU A 98 -13.28 -2.17 -30.43
C LEU A 98 -13.79 -1.30 -29.27
N VAL A 99 -14.69 -1.84 -28.45
CA VAL A 99 -15.26 -1.17 -27.28
C VAL A 99 -14.15 -0.77 -26.32
N ARG A 100 -13.24 -1.67 -25.99
CA ARG A 100 -12.14 -1.37 -25.07
C ARG A 100 -11.25 -0.24 -25.57
N MET A 101 -10.99 -0.17 -26.88
CA MET A 101 -10.21 0.92 -27.48
C MET A 101 -10.94 2.28 -27.46
N ALA A 102 -12.26 2.30 -27.24
CA ALA A 102 -13.06 3.51 -27.14
C ALA A 102 -13.30 3.97 -25.71
N GLN A 103 -13.01 3.13 -24.68
CA GLN A 103 -13.27 3.45 -23.28
C GLN A 103 -12.16 4.34 -22.70
N ASP A 104 -12.52 5.52 -22.21
CA ASP A 104 -11.60 6.49 -21.60
C ASP A 104 -11.11 6.09 -20.19
N PHE A 105 -11.84 5.17 -19.53
CA PHE A 105 -11.44 4.54 -18.26
C PHE A 105 -10.57 3.28 -18.44
N SER A 106 -10.49 2.75 -19.67
CA SER A 106 -9.65 1.59 -20.00
C SER A 106 -8.34 1.98 -20.67
N MET A 107 -8.36 3.03 -21.50
CA MET A 107 -7.24 3.52 -22.31
C MET A 107 -6.79 4.88 -21.82
N ARG A 108 -5.49 5.07 -21.65
CA ARG A 108 -4.95 6.41 -21.29
C ARG A 108 -5.15 7.41 -22.42
N LEU A 109 -5.03 6.93 -23.66
CA LEU A 109 -5.39 7.65 -24.89
C LEU A 109 -6.26 6.71 -25.75
N PRO A 110 -7.59 6.91 -25.79
CA PRO A 110 -8.49 6.12 -26.61
C PRO A 110 -8.12 6.20 -28.08
N LEU A 111 -8.13 5.04 -28.76
CA LEU A 111 -7.80 4.93 -30.18
C LEU A 111 -9.03 4.97 -31.07
N ILE A 112 -10.19 4.74 -30.51
CA ILE A 112 -11.50 4.79 -31.19
C ILE A 112 -12.34 5.89 -30.54
N ASP A 113 -12.96 6.71 -31.38
CA ASP A 113 -13.97 7.69 -31.01
C ASP A 113 -15.34 7.05 -31.17
N GLY A 114 -15.98 6.73 -30.06
CA GLY A 114 -17.26 6.03 -29.99
C GLY A 114 -18.43 6.97 -29.74
N GLN A 115 -19.56 6.71 -30.40
CA GLN A 115 -20.83 7.39 -30.14
C GLN A 115 -21.90 6.37 -29.73
N GLY A 116 -22.47 6.56 -28.56
CA GLY A 116 -23.46 5.67 -27.95
C GLY A 116 -22.96 5.12 -26.62
N ASN A 117 -23.53 4.02 -26.17
CA ASN A 117 -23.14 3.35 -24.91
C ASN A 117 -22.03 2.31 -25.18
N PHE A 118 -20.81 2.63 -24.76
CA PHE A 118 -19.64 1.75 -24.81
C PHE A 118 -19.31 1.13 -23.45
N GLY A 119 -20.28 1.00 -22.55
CA GLY A 119 -20.11 0.49 -21.22
C GLY A 119 -19.75 1.59 -20.23
N SER A 120 -19.67 1.22 -18.95
CA SER A 120 -19.34 2.13 -17.85
C SER A 120 -18.35 1.50 -16.86
N VAL A 121 -17.81 2.30 -15.97
CA VAL A 121 -16.97 1.85 -14.84
C VAL A 121 -17.77 0.99 -13.85
N ASP A 122 -19.10 1.08 -13.88
CA ASP A 122 -20.00 0.22 -13.10
C ASP A 122 -20.05 -1.22 -13.61
N GLY A 123 -19.41 -1.49 -14.76
CA GLY A 123 -19.42 -2.79 -15.40
C GLY A 123 -20.65 -3.02 -16.27
N ASP A 124 -21.40 -1.97 -16.59
CA ASP A 124 -22.48 -2.08 -17.54
C ASP A 124 -21.95 -2.53 -18.89
N PRO A 125 -22.58 -3.50 -19.54
CA PRO A 125 -22.16 -3.93 -20.86
C PRO A 125 -22.40 -2.84 -21.90
N PRO A 126 -21.60 -2.76 -22.96
CA PRO A 126 -21.86 -1.89 -24.08
C PRO A 126 -23.18 -2.26 -24.75
N ALA A 127 -23.83 -1.29 -25.38
CA ALA A 127 -24.98 -1.58 -26.22
C ALA A 127 -24.55 -2.47 -27.41
N ALA A 128 -25.46 -3.25 -27.94
CA ALA A 128 -25.16 -4.11 -29.10
C ALA A 128 -24.61 -3.28 -30.26
N TYR A 129 -23.64 -3.84 -31.01
CA TYR A 129 -22.87 -3.16 -32.06
C TYR A 129 -23.73 -2.55 -33.18
N ARG A 130 -24.98 -2.95 -33.32
CA ARG A 130 -25.94 -2.36 -34.27
C ARG A 130 -26.44 -0.96 -33.81
N TYR A 131 -26.29 -0.61 -32.52
CA TYR A 131 -26.71 0.68 -31.99
C TYR A 131 -25.57 1.68 -31.85
N THR A 132 -24.35 1.21 -31.55
CA THR A 132 -23.18 2.06 -31.38
C THR A 132 -22.58 2.46 -32.72
N GLU A 133 -21.85 3.56 -32.72
CA GLU A 133 -21.14 4.10 -33.88
C GLU A 133 -19.71 4.41 -33.50
N ALA A 134 -18.78 4.27 -34.43
CA ALA A 134 -17.36 4.46 -34.18
C ALA A 134 -16.64 5.12 -35.36
N ARG A 135 -15.52 5.78 -35.07
CA ARG A 135 -14.51 6.24 -36.02
C ARG A 135 -13.15 6.25 -35.37
N LEU A 136 -12.08 6.44 -36.13
CA LEU A 136 -10.74 6.61 -35.58
C LEU A 136 -10.62 7.93 -34.81
N THR A 137 -9.79 7.95 -33.77
CA THR A 137 -9.38 9.20 -33.12
C THR A 137 -8.22 9.86 -33.85
N ARG A 138 -7.92 11.12 -33.54
CA ARG A 138 -6.77 11.83 -34.14
C ARG A 138 -5.44 11.18 -33.74
N ILE A 139 -5.33 10.69 -32.52
CA ILE A 139 -4.08 10.02 -32.05
C ILE A 139 -3.89 8.65 -32.73
N SER A 140 -4.95 7.93 -33.10
CA SER A 140 -4.81 6.66 -33.81
C SER A 140 -4.27 6.83 -35.23
N MET A 141 -4.48 8.01 -35.85
CA MET A 141 -3.85 8.32 -37.14
C MET A 141 -2.32 8.31 -37.02
N ALA A 142 -1.76 8.75 -35.87
CA ALA A 142 -0.32 8.67 -35.63
C ALA A 142 0.25 7.23 -35.54
N LEU A 143 -0.61 6.23 -35.34
CA LEU A 143 -0.21 4.81 -35.47
C LEU A 143 -0.22 4.32 -36.92
N LEU A 144 -1.06 4.92 -37.77
CA LEU A 144 -1.37 4.48 -39.12
C LEU A 144 -0.66 5.30 -40.20
N ASP A 145 -0.19 6.49 -39.87
CA ASP A 145 0.50 7.35 -40.82
C ASP A 145 1.71 6.67 -41.44
N ASP A 146 1.94 6.95 -42.71
CA ASP A 146 3.05 6.38 -43.51
C ASP A 146 2.89 4.90 -43.94
N LEU A 147 1.73 4.27 -43.74
CA LEU A 147 1.47 2.90 -44.24
C LEU A 147 1.69 2.79 -45.75
N ASP A 148 1.26 3.78 -46.52
CA ASP A 148 1.39 3.83 -47.99
C ASP A 148 2.83 4.05 -48.46
N ASN A 149 3.76 4.24 -47.56
CA ASN A 149 5.18 4.53 -47.87
C ASN A 149 6.10 3.31 -47.70
N GLU A 150 5.54 2.10 -47.72
CA GLU A 150 6.27 0.82 -47.56
C GLU A 150 7.13 0.75 -46.29
N THR A 151 6.67 1.39 -45.24
CA THR A 151 7.39 1.55 -43.95
C THR A 151 7.42 0.28 -43.12
N VAL A 152 6.44 -0.60 -43.31
CA VAL A 152 6.28 -1.88 -42.62
C VAL A 152 6.01 -3.00 -43.62
N ASP A 153 6.20 -4.23 -43.16
CA ASP A 153 5.93 -5.39 -43.99
C ASP A 153 4.45 -5.77 -43.95
N PHE A 154 3.95 -6.23 -45.08
CA PHE A 154 2.59 -6.72 -45.26
C PHE A 154 2.60 -8.23 -45.48
N GLN A 155 1.70 -8.93 -44.81
CA GLN A 155 1.46 -10.35 -44.94
C GLN A 155 0.09 -10.62 -45.58
N ALA A 156 -0.12 -11.81 -46.13
CA ALA A 156 -1.42 -12.24 -46.60
C ALA A 156 -2.37 -12.43 -45.39
N ASN A 157 -3.66 -12.15 -45.61
CA ASN A 157 -4.71 -12.49 -44.64
C ASN A 157 -4.93 -14.02 -44.60
N TYR A 158 -5.93 -14.49 -43.86
CA TYR A 158 -6.21 -15.90 -43.60
C TYR A 158 -6.58 -16.72 -44.87
N ASP A 159 -7.10 -16.09 -45.95
CA ASP A 159 -7.51 -16.72 -47.20
C ASP A 159 -6.69 -16.28 -48.42
N ASN A 160 -5.64 -15.51 -48.23
CA ASN A 160 -4.76 -14.94 -49.26
C ASN A 160 -5.47 -13.98 -50.25
N THR A 161 -6.64 -13.46 -49.92
CA THR A 161 -7.37 -12.52 -50.78
C THR A 161 -6.96 -11.07 -50.55
N GLU A 162 -6.55 -10.72 -49.32
CA GLU A 162 -6.16 -9.40 -48.94
C GLU A 162 -4.78 -9.39 -48.26
N ARG A 163 -4.21 -8.22 -48.07
CA ARG A 163 -2.96 -8.05 -47.31
C ARG A 163 -3.20 -7.17 -46.10
N GLU A 164 -2.56 -7.53 -45.03
CA GLU A 164 -2.59 -6.80 -43.75
C GLU A 164 -1.17 -6.45 -43.30
N PRO A 165 -0.94 -5.33 -42.61
CA PRO A 165 0.35 -4.99 -42.06
C PRO A 165 0.70 -5.91 -40.89
N SER A 166 1.94 -6.38 -40.85
CA SER A 166 2.45 -7.18 -39.75
C SER A 166 2.58 -6.37 -38.44
N VAL A 167 2.79 -5.06 -38.57
CA VAL A 167 2.93 -4.07 -37.50
C VAL A 167 2.53 -2.71 -38.06
N LEU A 168 2.00 -1.82 -37.22
CA LEU A 168 1.73 -0.43 -37.63
C LEU A 168 2.97 0.46 -37.46
N PRO A 169 3.15 1.51 -38.28
CA PRO A 169 4.35 2.38 -38.24
C PRO A 169 4.47 3.27 -37.01
N ALA A 170 3.61 3.23 -36.09
CA ALA A 170 3.50 3.87 -34.77
C ALA A 170 4.48 5.04 -34.50
N ARG A 171 3.97 6.28 -34.51
CA ARG A 171 4.78 7.48 -34.24
C ARG A 171 4.98 7.78 -32.74
N PHE A 172 4.35 7.03 -31.85
CA PHE A 172 4.52 7.13 -30.40
C PHE A 172 4.53 5.76 -29.75
N PRO A 173 5.12 5.60 -28.53
CA PRO A 173 5.28 4.30 -27.87
C PRO A 173 3.95 3.83 -27.26
N ASN A 174 3.01 3.41 -28.10
CA ASN A 174 1.64 3.04 -27.70
C ASN A 174 1.60 1.95 -26.66
N LEU A 175 2.53 0.97 -26.70
CA LEU A 175 2.61 -0.10 -25.69
C LEU A 175 2.73 0.45 -24.26
N LEU A 176 3.59 1.45 -24.07
CA LEU A 176 3.81 2.05 -22.76
C LEU A 176 2.74 3.09 -22.42
N VAL A 177 2.25 3.83 -23.41
CA VAL A 177 1.24 4.87 -23.18
C VAL A 177 -0.10 4.26 -22.78
N ASN A 178 -0.60 3.27 -23.52
CA ASN A 178 -1.89 2.64 -23.25
C ASN A 178 -1.79 1.36 -22.43
N GLY A 179 -0.60 0.84 -22.26
CA GLY A 179 -0.41 -0.46 -21.62
C GLY A 179 -0.97 -1.62 -22.41
N ALA A 180 -0.85 -2.81 -21.88
CA ALA A 180 -1.42 -4.02 -22.46
C ALA A 180 -1.67 -5.07 -21.37
N GLY A 181 -2.76 -5.83 -21.49
CA GLY A 181 -3.06 -6.97 -20.63
C GLY A 181 -3.45 -8.18 -21.48
N GLY A 182 -2.97 -9.37 -21.15
CA GLY A 182 -3.30 -10.59 -21.88
C GLY A 182 -2.82 -11.85 -21.20
N ILE A 183 -3.55 -12.93 -21.39
CA ILE A 183 -3.24 -14.27 -20.86
C ILE A 183 -2.97 -15.19 -22.04
N ALA A 184 -1.78 -15.74 -22.12
CA ALA A 184 -1.36 -16.73 -23.09
C ALA A 184 -1.14 -18.09 -22.41
N VAL A 185 -0.71 -19.09 -23.17
CA VAL A 185 -0.37 -20.40 -22.62
C VAL A 185 0.99 -20.32 -21.92
N GLY A 186 1.00 -20.55 -20.60
CA GLY A 186 2.21 -20.53 -19.78
C GLY A 186 2.78 -19.16 -19.44
N MET A 187 2.17 -18.08 -19.93
CA MET A 187 2.62 -16.70 -19.62
C MET A 187 1.48 -15.70 -19.72
N ALA A 188 1.66 -14.57 -19.08
CA ALA A 188 0.72 -13.45 -19.14
C ALA A 188 1.49 -12.13 -19.28
N THR A 189 0.86 -11.14 -19.88
CA THR A 189 1.36 -9.76 -19.90
C THR A 189 0.40 -8.84 -19.17
N ASN A 190 0.96 -7.88 -18.44
CA ASN A 190 0.20 -6.82 -17.78
C ASN A 190 1.08 -5.57 -17.67
N ILE A 191 1.07 -4.76 -18.70
CA ILE A 191 1.88 -3.55 -18.83
C ILE A 191 1.02 -2.36 -18.42
N PRO A 192 1.43 -1.56 -17.42
CA PRO A 192 0.66 -0.40 -16.98
C PRO A 192 0.71 0.73 -18.00
N PRO A 193 -0.34 1.55 -18.10
CA PRO A 193 -0.35 2.76 -18.93
C PRO A 193 0.50 3.87 -18.31
N HIS A 194 1.03 4.78 -19.18
CA HIS A 194 1.89 5.88 -18.78
C HIS A 194 1.48 7.19 -19.43
N ASN A 195 2.00 8.30 -18.92
CA ASN A 195 1.79 9.62 -19.49
C ASN A 195 2.54 9.76 -20.83
N LEU A 196 1.85 10.22 -21.87
CA LEU A 196 2.43 10.40 -23.20
C LEU A 196 3.61 11.38 -23.20
N GLY A 197 3.47 12.53 -22.52
CA GLY A 197 4.49 13.54 -22.47
C GLY A 197 5.79 13.03 -21.85
N GLU A 198 5.69 12.36 -20.70
CA GLU A 198 6.81 11.74 -19.99
C GLU A 198 7.47 10.64 -20.82
N MET A 199 6.68 9.80 -21.48
CA MET A 199 7.21 8.73 -22.33
C MET A 199 7.95 9.28 -23.55
N ILE A 200 7.45 10.34 -24.17
CA ILE A 200 8.14 11.00 -25.26
C ILE A 200 9.46 11.63 -24.81
N ASP A 201 9.46 12.29 -23.64
CA ASP A 201 10.69 12.85 -23.07
C ASP A 201 11.73 11.77 -22.79
N ALA A 202 11.29 10.62 -22.27
CA ALA A 202 12.18 9.47 -22.05
C ALA A 202 12.73 8.90 -23.38
N CYS A 203 11.90 8.82 -24.42
CA CYS A 203 12.35 8.39 -25.74
C CYS A 203 13.39 9.36 -26.33
N ILE A 204 13.16 10.67 -26.21
CA ILE A 204 14.10 11.68 -26.69
C ILE A 204 15.41 11.61 -25.90
N ALA A 205 15.33 11.55 -24.57
CA ALA A 205 16.50 11.44 -23.71
C ALA A 205 17.36 10.21 -24.02
N LEU A 206 16.72 9.03 -24.21
CA LEU A 206 17.41 7.79 -24.52
C LEU A 206 17.98 7.79 -25.96
N ALA A 207 17.33 8.50 -26.91
CA ALA A 207 17.87 8.69 -28.27
C ALA A 207 19.09 9.61 -28.26
N ASP A 208 19.13 10.61 -27.35
CA ASP A 208 20.29 11.51 -27.17
C ASP A 208 21.45 10.80 -26.48
N ASP A 209 21.18 10.05 -25.45
CA ASP A 209 22.19 9.29 -24.69
C ASP A 209 21.73 7.83 -24.45
N PRO A 210 22.14 6.89 -25.32
CA PRO A 210 21.85 5.47 -25.14
C PRO A 210 22.45 4.84 -23.88
N ALA A 211 23.38 5.53 -23.18
CA ALA A 211 24.00 5.05 -21.97
C ALA A 211 23.17 5.33 -20.70
N LEU A 212 22.11 6.13 -20.79
CA LEU A 212 21.23 6.44 -19.65
C LEU A 212 20.84 5.18 -18.89
N SER A 213 20.91 5.26 -17.55
CA SER A 213 20.45 4.20 -16.66
C SER A 213 18.93 4.16 -16.56
N ILE A 214 18.41 3.07 -16.02
CA ILE A 214 16.97 2.97 -15.74
C ILE A 214 16.54 3.98 -14.67
N ASP A 215 17.41 4.28 -13.71
CA ASP A 215 17.12 5.28 -12.66
C ASP A 215 17.03 6.72 -13.24
N ASP A 216 17.82 7.04 -14.25
CA ASP A 216 17.70 8.33 -14.97
C ASP A 216 16.36 8.41 -15.74
N LEU A 217 15.93 7.29 -16.32
CA LEU A 217 14.62 7.21 -16.96
C LEU A 217 13.46 7.31 -15.96
N ILE A 218 13.61 6.76 -14.74
CA ILE A 218 12.64 6.91 -13.64
C ILE A 218 12.50 8.37 -13.20
N ALA A 219 13.55 9.16 -13.29
CA ALA A 219 13.46 10.60 -13.01
C ALA A 219 12.56 11.34 -14.01
N ILE A 220 12.50 10.86 -15.26
CA ILE A 220 11.65 11.43 -16.33
C ILE A 220 10.23 10.83 -16.26
N VAL A 221 10.13 9.51 -16.06
CA VAL A 221 8.87 8.74 -15.97
C VAL A 221 8.74 8.20 -14.54
N PRO A 222 8.21 8.98 -13.60
CA PRO A 222 8.21 8.61 -12.18
C PRO A 222 7.34 7.39 -11.86
N GLY A 223 6.44 7.02 -12.76
CA GLY A 223 5.56 5.86 -12.60
C GLY A 223 4.43 5.80 -13.62
N PRO A 224 3.59 4.78 -13.56
CA PRO A 224 2.38 4.66 -14.36
C PRO A 224 1.45 5.86 -14.21
N ASP A 225 0.63 6.11 -15.22
CA ASP A 225 -0.39 7.14 -15.24
C ASP A 225 -1.73 6.52 -15.69
N PHE A 226 -2.52 6.12 -14.71
CA PHE A 226 -3.75 5.39 -14.96
C PHE A 226 -4.88 6.28 -15.51
N PRO A 227 -5.72 5.77 -16.42
CA PRO A 227 -6.86 6.52 -16.98
C PRO A 227 -7.83 7.04 -15.92
N THR A 228 -8.05 6.26 -14.86
CA THR A 228 -8.96 6.58 -13.76
C THR A 228 -8.33 7.47 -12.68
N GLY A 229 -7.08 7.91 -12.83
CA GLY A 229 -6.37 8.70 -11.84
C GLY A 229 -5.93 7.87 -10.64
N GLY A 230 -6.35 8.28 -9.45
CA GLY A 230 -6.00 7.63 -8.20
C GLY A 230 -4.60 7.94 -7.69
N ILE A 231 -4.18 7.22 -6.68
CA ILE A 231 -2.93 7.43 -5.95
C ILE A 231 -2.11 6.15 -5.99
N ILE A 232 -0.83 6.24 -6.31
CA ILE A 232 0.15 5.14 -6.15
C ILE A 232 0.89 5.34 -4.83
N LEU A 233 0.96 4.27 -4.03
CA LEU A 233 1.67 4.25 -2.76
C LEU A 233 3.05 3.62 -2.90
N GLY A 234 4.07 4.39 -2.51
CA GLY A 234 5.47 3.96 -2.55
C GLY A 234 6.03 3.81 -3.96
N ARG A 235 7.33 3.82 -4.10
CA ARG A 235 8.05 3.70 -5.38
C ARG A 235 8.67 2.33 -5.61
N GLN A 236 8.68 1.47 -4.59
CA GLN A 236 9.38 0.18 -4.69
C GLN A 236 8.78 -0.73 -5.76
N GLY A 237 7.44 -0.82 -5.84
CA GLY A 237 6.73 -1.59 -6.87
C GLY A 237 7.02 -1.08 -8.28
N ILE A 238 7.08 0.25 -8.47
CA ILE A 238 7.43 0.90 -9.73
C ILE A 238 8.87 0.57 -10.12
N ARG A 239 9.83 0.75 -9.19
CA ARG A 239 11.25 0.44 -9.43
C ARG A 239 11.45 -1.03 -9.81
N SER A 240 10.79 -1.95 -9.09
CA SER A 240 10.83 -3.37 -9.44
C SER A 240 10.30 -3.65 -10.84
N ALA A 241 9.15 -3.06 -11.21
CA ALA A 241 8.58 -3.20 -12.54
C ALA A 241 9.53 -2.67 -13.62
N TYR A 242 10.12 -1.49 -13.44
CA TYR A 242 10.96 -0.84 -14.43
C TYR A 242 12.35 -1.49 -14.57
N HIS A 243 12.92 -2.02 -13.49
CA HIS A 243 14.22 -2.70 -13.54
C HIS A 243 14.10 -4.17 -13.97
N LEU A 244 13.10 -4.89 -13.45
CA LEU A 244 12.99 -6.34 -13.62
C LEU A 244 11.91 -6.78 -14.61
N GLY A 245 11.12 -5.86 -15.13
CA GLY A 245 9.92 -6.16 -15.92
C GLY A 245 8.76 -6.73 -15.09
N ARG A 246 8.89 -6.80 -13.75
CA ARG A 246 7.87 -7.33 -12.83
C ARG A 246 7.83 -6.54 -11.54
N GLY A 247 6.63 -6.20 -11.06
CA GLY A 247 6.45 -5.49 -9.80
C GLY A 247 4.99 -5.41 -9.39
N SER A 248 4.76 -5.20 -8.09
CA SER A 248 3.42 -4.97 -7.55
C SER A 248 3.29 -3.50 -7.18
N ILE A 249 2.38 -2.79 -7.83
CA ILE A 249 2.15 -1.36 -7.66
C ILE A 249 0.85 -1.18 -6.89
N THR A 250 0.92 -0.68 -5.66
CA THR A 250 -0.26 -0.44 -4.83
C THR A 250 -0.95 0.84 -5.27
N MET A 251 -2.24 0.73 -5.58
CA MET A 251 -3.09 1.84 -5.99
C MET A 251 -4.18 2.09 -4.96
N ARG A 252 -4.50 3.35 -4.70
CA ARG A 252 -5.64 3.79 -3.90
C ARG A 252 -6.55 4.71 -4.70
N GLY A 253 -7.85 4.64 -4.39
CA GLY A 253 -8.78 5.67 -4.82
C GLY A 253 -8.47 6.99 -4.14
N LYS A 254 -8.77 8.10 -4.81
CA LYS A 254 -8.69 9.44 -4.24
C LYS A 254 -9.94 9.70 -3.41
N VAL A 255 -9.74 10.17 -2.20
CA VAL A 255 -10.81 10.49 -1.25
C VAL A 255 -10.65 11.88 -0.68
N GLU A 256 -11.77 12.51 -0.35
CA GLU A 256 -11.84 13.80 0.32
C GLU A 256 -12.83 13.70 1.49
N PHE A 257 -12.58 14.45 2.56
CA PHE A 257 -13.51 14.55 3.68
C PHE A 257 -14.40 15.76 3.49
N GLU A 258 -15.71 15.58 3.62
CA GLU A 258 -16.69 16.65 3.56
C GLU A 258 -17.56 16.67 4.81
N THR A 259 -17.83 17.87 5.32
CA THR A 259 -18.78 18.04 6.43
C THR A 259 -20.17 18.25 5.88
N LEU A 260 -21.08 17.36 6.22
CA LEU A 260 -22.50 17.42 5.83
C LEU A 260 -23.31 18.24 6.84
N ARG A 261 -24.59 18.54 6.48
CA ARG A 261 -25.52 19.25 7.39
C ARG A 261 -25.67 18.48 8.69
N GLY A 262 -25.51 19.19 9.83
CA GLY A 262 -25.63 18.63 11.17
C GLY A 262 -24.35 17.99 11.71
N GLU A 263 -23.18 18.53 11.33
CA GLU A 263 -21.85 18.14 11.83
C GLU A 263 -21.49 16.66 11.61
N ARG A 264 -22.07 16.03 10.60
CA ARG A 264 -21.66 14.70 10.18
C ARG A 264 -20.56 14.82 9.14
N GLU A 265 -19.59 13.96 9.23
CA GLU A 265 -18.54 13.83 8.24
C GLU A 265 -18.89 12.77 7.20
N ALA A 266 -18.39 12.95 6.00
CA ALA A 266 -18.50 11.99 4.92
C ALA A 266 -17.16 11.80 4.23
N ILE A 267 -16.88 10.57 3.84
CA ILE A 267 -15.78 10.22 2.96
C ILE A 267 -16.33 10.22 1.54
N VAL A 268 -15.81 11.10 0.70
CA VAL A 268 -16.20 11.22 -0.70
C VAL A 268 -15.10 10.63 -1.57
N VAL A 269 -15.43 9.58 -2.32
CA VAL A 269 -14.50 8.95 -3.27
C VAL A 269 -14.69 9.64 -4.61
N SER A 270 -13.67 10.34 -5.10
CA SER A 270 -13.65 11.06 -6.38
C SER A 270 -12.94 10.31 -7.50
N GLU A 271 -12.03 9.39 -7.18
CA GLU A 271 -11.33 8.55 -8.14
C GLU A 271 -11.18 7.13 -7.57
N ILE A 272 -11.25 6.13 -8.42
CA ILE A 272 -11.11 4.71 -8.04
C ILE A 272 -9.86 4.10 -8.68
N PRO A 273 -9.28 3.04 -8.09
CA PRO A 273 -8.15 2.36 -8.67
C PRO A 273 -8.44 1.79 -10.07
N TYR A 274 -7.43 1.77 -10.92
CA TYR A 274 -7.54 1.27 -12.28
C TYR A 274 -8.04 -0.19 -12.33
N GLN A 275 -8.94 -0.49 -13.26
CA GLN A 275 -9.59 -1.80 -13.45
C GLN A 275 -10.52 -2.24 -12.30
N VAL A 276 -10.87 -1.36 -11.38
CA VAL A 276 -11.86 -1.63 -10.34
C VAL A 276 -13.27 -1.32 -10.86
N ASN A 277 -14.20 -2.24 -10.63
CA ASN A 277 -15.61 -2.02 -10.88
C ASN A 277 -16.24 -1.24 -9.72
N LYS A 278 -16.79 -0.05 -10.02
CA LYS A 278 -17.34 0.87 -9.01
C LYS A 278 -18.58 0.26 -8.31
N ALA A 279 -19.51 -0.32 -9.05
CA ALA A 279 -20.73 -0.89 -8.50
C ALA A 279 -20.42 -2.06 -7.54
N GLN A 280 -19.51 -2.97 -7.93
CA GLN A 280 -19.07 -4.06 -7.05
C GLN A 280 -18.35 -3.55 -5.80
N MET A 281 -17.55 -2.49 -5.92
CA MET A 281 -16.91 -1.86 -4.76
C MET A 281 -17.95 -1.30 -3.79
N VAL A 282 -18.94 -0.58 -4.29
CA VAL A 282 -20.03 -0.01 -3.48
C VAL A 282 -20.87 -1.11 -2.82
N GLU A 283 -21.22 -2.16 -3.57
CA GLU A 283 -21.93 -3.34 -3.03
C GLU A 283 -21.13 -4.00 -1.91
N ARG A 284 -19.81 -4.18 -2.11
CA ARG A 284 -18.92 -4.77 -1.10
C ARG A 284 -18.84 -3.95 0.17
N ILE A 285 -18.80 -2.62 0.07
CA ILE A 285 -18.88 -1.72 1.24
C ILE A 285 -20.20 -1.98 1.99
N GLY A 286 -21.33 -2.04 1.28
CA GLY A 286 -22.63 -2.31 1.88
C GLY A 286 -22.72 -3.67 2.57
N GLU A 287 -22.08 -4.71 2.02
CA GLU A 287 -21.98 -6.03 2.65
C GLU A 287 -21.19 -5.98 3.96
N LEU A 288 -20.01 -5.34 3.95
CA LEU A 288 -19.14 -5.23 5.11
C LEU A 288 -19.80 -4.46 6.27
N VAL A 289 -20.61 -3.46 5.95
CA VAL A 289 -21.43 -2.73 6.94
C VAL A 289 -22.51 -3.66 7.54
N ARG A 290 -23.20 -4.45 6.71
CA ARG A 290 -24.19 -5.43 7.18
C ARG A 290 -23.57 -6.53 8.03
N GLU A 291 -22.38 -6.99 7.66
CA GLU A 291 -21.60 -8.00 8.40
C GLU A 291 -20.96 -7.43 9.68
N LYS A 292 -21.08 -6.12 9.94
CA LYS A 292 -20.43 -5.39 11.06
C LYS A 292 -18.92 -5.53 11.07
N LYS A 293 -18.31 -5.68 9.91
CA LYS A 293 -16.84 -5.66 9.75
C LYS A 293 -16.30 -4.25 9.64
N ILE A 294 -17.12 -3.35 9.12
CA ILE A 294 -16.86 -1.90 9.12
C ILE A 294 -18.00 -1.26 9.91
N GLU A 295 -17.65 -0.61 11.00
CA GLU A 295 -18.58 0.16 11.83
C GLU A 295 -18.39 1.64 11.56
N GLY A 296 -19.34 2.48 11.97
CA GLY A 296 -19.24 3.93 11.82
C GLY A 296 -19.85 4.48 10.52
N ILE A 297 -20.29 3.67 9.57
CA ILE A 297 -20.98 4.12 8.37
C ILE A 297 -22.48 4.23 8.65
N ALA A 298 -23.07 5.41 8.32
CA ALA A 298 -24.50 5.70 8.45
C ALA A 298 -25.26 5.45 7.15
N ALA A 299 -24.72 5.89 6.01
CA ALA A 299 -25.33 5.73 4.69
C ALA A 299 -24.24 5.65 3.60
N LEU A 300 -24.61 5.03 2.49
CA LEU A 300 -23.77 4.89 1.31
C LEU A 300 -24.58 5.33 0.10
N ARG A 301 -24.05 6.27 -0.68
CA ARG A 301 -24.73 6.80 -1.88
C ARG A 301 -23.76 6.91 -3.03
N ASP A 302 -24.20 6.55 -4.20
CA ASP A 302 -23.50 6.82 -5.45
C ASP A 302 -24.16 8.05 -6.10
N GLU A 303 -23.44 9.14 -6.14
CA GLU A 303 -23.86 10.43 -6.72
C GLU A 303 -23.08 10.73 -8.00
N SER A 304 -22.43 9.72 -8.61
CA SER A 304 -21.67 9.88 -9.85
C SER A 304 -22.56 10.30 -11.01
N ASP A 305 -22.08 11.25 -11.80
CA ASP A 305 -22.75 11.76 -12.98
C ASP A 305 -21.80 11.91 -14.17
N ARG A 306 -22.15 12.75 -15.17
CA ARG A 306 -21.32 13.01 -16.35
C ARG A 306 -20.05 13.79 -16.01
N ASP A 307 -20.03 14.51 -14.89
CA ASP A 307 -18.93 15.38 -14.50
C ASP A 307 -17.85 14.62 -13.71
N GLY A 308 -18.18 13.42 -13.19
CA GLY A 308 -17.19 12.56 -12.52
C GLY A 308 -17.75 11.56 -11.55
N PHE A 309 -16.83 10.83 -10.91
CA PHE A 309 -17.16 9.88 -9.85
C PHE A 309 -17.39 10.61 -8.53
N ARG A 310 -18.46 10.23 -7.85
CA ARG A 310 -18.77 10.74 -6.53
C ARG A 310 -19.50 9.66 -5.72
N VAL A 311 -18.75 8.85 -4.98
CA VAL A 311 -19.34 7.90 -4.04
C VAL A 311 -19.21 8.48 -2.63
N VAL A 312 -20.33 8.71 -1.97
CA VAL A 312 -20.43 9.35 -0.65
C VAL A 312 -20.69 8.30 0.41
N VAL A 313 -19.76 8.17 1.34
CA VAL A 313 -19.86 7.32 2.53
C VAL A 313 -20.12 8.23 3.73
N GLU A 314 -21.37 8.35 4.16
CA GLU A 314 -21.73 9.15 5.33
C GLU A 314 -21.37 8.44 6.62
N LEU A 315 -20.72 9.14 7.52
CA LEU A 315 -20.28 8.60 8.80
C LEU A 315 -21.30 8.88 9.90
N ARG A 316 -21.29 8.04 10.94
CA ARG A 316 -21.98 8.31 12.19
C ARG A 316 -21.22 9.40 12.95
N ARG A 317 -21.89 10.12 13.86
CA ARG A 317 -21.27 11.21 14.64
C ARG A 317 -20.12 10.75 15.55
N ASP A 318 -20.16 9.52 15.99
CA ASP A 318 -19.20 8.86 16.87
C ASP A 318 -18.06 8.15 16.11
N ALA A 319 -18.06 8.20 14.79
CA ALA A 319 -17.05 7.54 13.98
C ALA A 319 -15.84 8.44 13.72
N VAL A 320 -14.65 7.88 13.78
CA VAL A 320 -13.40 8.55 13.39
C VAL A 320 -13.18 8.31 11.89
N PRO A 321 -13.17 9.37 11.05
CA PRO A 321 -13.09 9.24 9.58
C PRO A 321 -11.90 8.44 9.10
N ASP A 322 -10.71 8.68 9.67
CA ASP A 322 -9.47 8.01 9.26
C ASP A 322 -9.53 6.50 9.52
N VAL A 323 -10.13 6.08 10.65
CA VAL A 323 -10.29 4.64 10.97
C VAL A 323 -11.20 3.97 9.98
N VAL A 324 -12.34 4.59 9.65
CA VAL A 324 -13.28 4.05 8.64
C VAL A 324 -12.61 4.01 7.27
N LEU A 325 -11.88 5.06 6.90
CA LEU A 325 -11.15 5.11 5.63
C LEU A 325 -10.10 3.98 5.55
N ASN A 326 -9.35 3.76 6.61
CA ASN A 326 -8.37 2.70 6.68
C ASN A 326 -9.02 1.31 6.56
N GLN A 327 -10.19 1.11 7.18
CA GLN A 327 -10.97 -0.12 7.02
C GLN A 327 -11.48 -0.30 5.59
N LEU A 328 -11.92 0.78 4.93
CA LEU A 328 -12.30 0.75 3.52
C LEU A 328 -11.13 0.33 2.62
N TYR A 329 -9.93 0.89 2.83
CA TYR A 329 -8.73 0.49 2.10
C TYR A 329 -8.35 -0.97 2.34
N ARG A 330 -8.51 -1.47 3.56
CA ARG A 330 -8.13 -2.86 3.92
C ARG A 330 -9.09 -3.91 3.39
N PHE A 331 -10.40 -3.65 3.40
CA PHE A 331 -11.41 -4.67 3.14
C PHE A 331 -12.11 -4.54 1.80
N THR A 332 -11.84 -3.48 1.03
CA THR A 332 -12.47 -3.23 -0.26
C THR A 332 -11.44 -3.01 -1.36
N SER A 333 -11.92 -2.96 -2.60
CA SER A 333 -11.08 -2.62 -3.77
C SER A 333 -10.74 -1.12 -3.89
N LEU A 334 -11.10 -0.29 -2.90
CA LEU A 334 -10.65 1.11 -2.85
C LEU A 334 -9.12 1.22 -2.73
N GLN A 335 -8.48 0.19 -2.22
CA GLN A 335 -7.06 -0.08 -2.39
C GLN A 335 -6.89 -1.41 -3.11
N SER A 336 -6.10 -1.43 -4.17
CA SER A 336 -5.78 -2.63 -4.93
C SER A 336 -4.33 -2.62 -5.38
N SER A 337 -3.82 -3.75 -5.85
CA SER A 337 -2.47 -3.84 -6.39
C SER A 337 -2.50 -4.18 -7.88
N PHE A 338 -1.74 -3.44 -8.67
CA PHE A 338 -1.49 -3.75 -10.07
C PHE A 338 -0.21 -4.59 -10.18
N GLY A 339 -0.38 -5.87 -10.54
CA GLY A 339 0.75 -6.76 -10.79
C GLY A 339 1.35 -6.50 -12.17
N ALA A 340 2.37 -5.67 -12.26
CA ALA A 340 3.05 -5.40 -13.51
C ALA A 340 3.86 -6.62 -13.96
N ASN A 341 3.70 -7.01 -15.23
CA ASN A 341 4.47 -8.06 -15.91
C ASN A 341 4.67 -7.63 -17.37
N MET A 342 5.82 -7.03 -17.65
CA MET A 342 6.09 -6.38 -18.93
C MET A 342 6.60 -7.39 -19.94
N VAL A 343 5.70 -8.21 -20.45
CA VAL A 343 5.98 -9.21 -21.49
C VAL A 343 5.45 -8.71 -22.83
N ALA A 344 6.31 -8.64 -23.84
CA ALA A 344 5.95 -8.25 -25.19
C ALA A 344 6.63 -9.16 -26.22
N LEU A 345 6.14 -9.12 -27.46
CA LEU A 345 6.78 -9.82 -28.60
C LEU A 345 7.85 -8.93 -29.21
N GLU A 346 9.07 -9.40 -29.20
CA GLU A 346 10.20 -8.81 -29.93
C GLU A 346 10.69 -9.81 -30.97
N GLY A 347 10.61 -9.43 -32.25
CA GLY A 347 10.96 -10.35 -33.36
C GLY A 347 10.15 -11.63 -33.35
N GLY A 348 8.88 -11.60 -32.89
CA GLY A 348 8.00 -12.75 -32.79
C GLY A 348 8.26 -13.67 -31.60
N ARG A 349 9.13 -13.28 -30.66
CA ARG A 349 9.45 -14.04 -29.45
C ARG A 349 8.98 -13.31 -28.22
N PRO A 350 8.29 -13.97 -27.28
CA PRO A 350 7.89 -13.35 -26.04
C PRO A 350 9.11 -13.13 -25.12
N GLN A 351 9.27 -11.90 -24.63
CA GLN A 351 10.35 -11.54 -23.72
C GLN A 351 9.79 -10.72 -22.56
N VAL A 352 10.37 -10.91 -21.36
CA VAL A 352 10.19 -9.99 -20.24
C VAL A 352 11.18 -8.85 -20.44
N MET A 353 10.68 -7.63 -20.53
CA MET A 353 11.47 -6.45 -20.86
C MET A 353 11.40 -5.44 -19.72
N ASN A 354 12.51 -4.76 -19.45
CA ASN A 354 12.54 -3.61 -18.54
C ASN A 354 12.12 -2.33 -19.28
N LEU A 355 12.00 -1.22 -18.57
CA LEU A 355 11.57 0.07 -19.14
C LEU A 355 12.51 0.52 -20.28
N LYS A 356 13.81 0.42 -20.06
CA LYS A 356 14.83 0.83 -21.05
C LYS A 356 14.75 -0.01 -22.33
N ASP A 357 14.57 -1.34 -22.19
CA ASP A 357 14.48 -2.25 -23.34
C ASP A 357 13.25 -1.92 -24.19
N LEU A 358 12.09 -1.66 -23.55
CA LEU A 358 10.85 -1.30 -24.26
C LEU A 358 11.01 0.02 -25.04
N ILE A 359 11.61 1.03 -24.43
CA ILE A 359 11.86 2.33 -25.09
C ILE A 359 12.89 2.16 -26.20
N ALA A 360 13.98 1.43 -25.96
CA ALA A 360 15.02 1.20 -26.97
C ALA A 360 14.51 0.45 -28.21
N SER A 361 13.68 -0.59 -27.99
CA SER A 361 13.04 -1.34 -29.10
C SER A 361 12.10 -0.45 -29.91
N PHE A 362 11.35 0.44 -29.26
CA PHE A 362 10.52 1.41 -29.96
C PHE A 362 11.35 2.40 -30.78
N ILE A 363 12.43 2.97 -30.22
CA ILE A 363 13.32 3.90 -30.93
C ILE A 363 13.94 3.21 -32.14
N ALA A 364 14.47 2.01 -31.99
CA ALA A 364 15.08 1.24 -33.06
C ALA A 364 14.06 0.98 -34.19
N PHE A 365 12.87 0.58 -33.84
CA PHE A 365 11.78 0.38 -34.82
C PHE A 365 11.41 1.69 -35.51
N ARG A 366 11.33 2.80 -34.78
CA ARG A 366 11.01 4.11 -35.36
C ARG A 366 12.10 4.59 -36.31
N GLU A 367 13.38 4.39 -35.97
CA GLU A 367 14.50 4.66 -36.88
C GLU A 367 14.34 3.87 -38.19
N GLU A 368 13.96 2.59 -38.12
CA GLU A 368 13.70 1.75 -39.32
C GLU A 368 12.54 2.27 -40.15
N VAL A 369 11.43 2.65 -39.52
CA VAL A 369 10.25 3.24 -40.20
C VAL A 369 10.62 4.51 -40.95
N ILE A 370 11.37 5.42 -40.31
CA ILE A 370 11.85 6.65 -40.96
C ILE A 370 12.78 6.32 -42.13
N TYR A 371 13.73 5.41 -41.92
CA TYR A 371 14.64 4.98 -42.99
C TYR A 371 13.88 4.43 -44.20
N ARG A 372 12.94 3.53 -43.98
CA ARG A 372 12.10 2.92 -45.04
C ARG A 372 11.24 3.95 -45.74
N ARG A 373 10.61 4.88 -45.01
CA ARG A 373 9.86 6.00 -45.55
C ARG A 373 10.71 6.87 -46.47
N ILE A 374 11.86 7.32 -45.99
CA ILE A 374 12.76 8.17 -46.79
C ILE A 374 13.25 7.43 -48.03
N LYS A 375 13.57 6.13 -47.92
CA LYS A 375 13.93 5.28 -49.07
C LYS A 375 12.80 5.21 -50.10
N HIS A 376 11.57 5.03 -49.66
CA HIS A 376 10.39 5.00 -50.54
C HIS A 376 10.17 6.37 -51.21
N LEU A 377 10.22 7.46 -50.48
CA LEU A 377 10.09 8.83 -51.01
C LEU A 377 11.20 9.14 -52.00
N LEU A 378 12.46 8.72 -51.73
CA LEU A 378 13.58 8.82 -52.63
C LEU A 378 13.27 8.07 -53.94
N GLY A 379 12.73 6.85 -53.85
CA GLY A 379 12.32 6.08 -55.06
C GLY A 379 11.31 6.86 -55.88
N LYS A 380 10.22 7.29 -55.25
CA LYS A 380 9.17 8.10 -55.93
C LYS A 380 9.73 9.39 -56.51
N ALA A 381 10.56 10.09 -55.78
CA ALA A 381 11.20 11.34 -56.28
C ALA A 381 12.10 11.05 -57.47
N ARG A 382 12.91 9.97 -57.43
CA ARG A 382 13.75 9.56 -58.56
C ARG A 382 12.93 9.15 -59.77
N ASP A 383 11.83 8.39 -59.61
CA ASP A 383 10.95 8.02 -60.70
C ASP A 383 10.31 9.24 -61.36
N ARG A 384 9.89 10.20 -60.56
CA ARG A 384 9.36 11.49 -61.07
C ARG A 384 10.44 12.33 -61.79
N ALA A 385 11.62 12.43 -61.17
CA ALA A 385 12.76 13.14 -61.74
C ALA A 385 13.24 12.45 -63.05
N HIS A 386 13.24 11.11 -63.12
CA HIS A 386 13.55 10.34 -64.32
C HIS A 386 12.69 10.76 -65.50
N ILE A 387 11.38 10.85 -65.30
CA ILE A 387 10.44 11.31 -66.32
C ILE A 387 10.74 12.76 -66.71
N LEU A 388 10.92 13.65 -65.72
CA LEU A 388 11.17 15.07 -65.99
C LEU A 388 12.50 15.33 -66.72
N VAL A 389 13.55 14.57 -66.42
CA VAL A 389 14.82 14.66 -67.15
C VAL A 389 14.60 14.32 -68.63
N GLY A 390 13.84 13.25 -68.96
CA GLY A 390 13.49 12.91 -70.32
C GLY A 390 12.70 14.02 -71.03
N LEU A 391 11.75 14.66 -70.30
CA LEU A 391 11.03 15.81 -70.85
C LEU A 391 11.89 17.03 -71.03
N ALA A 392 12.83 17.33 -70.12
CA ALA A 392 13.78 18.43 -70.26
C ALA A 392 14.75 18.27 -71.46
N ILE A 393 15.25 17.01 -71.65
CA ILE A 393 16.08 16.67 -72.82
C ILE A 393 15.27 16.86 -74.12
N THR A 394 13.99 16.42 -74.12
CA THR A 394 13.10 16.58 -75.26
C THR A 394 12.82 18.05 -75.61
N VAL A 395 12.58 18.86 -74.61
CA VAL A 395 12.30 20.29 -74.79
C VAL A 395 13.55 21.03 -75.26
N ALA A 396 14.72 20.64 -74.80
CA ALA A 396 16.00 21.16 -75.32
C ALA A 396 16.25 20.79 -76.79
N ASN A 397 15.76 19.61 -77.21
CA ASN A 397 15.95 19.09 -78.57
C ASN A 397 14.62 18.98 -79.37
N ILE A 398 13.70 19.94 -79.14
CA ILE A 398 12.32 19.85 -79.54
C ILE A 398 12.13 19.65 -81.03
N ASP A 399 12.88 20.35 -81.87
CA ASP A 399 12.80 20.30 -83.36
C ASP A 399 13.13 18.89 -83.90
N GLU A 400 14.13 18.29 -83.29
CA GLU A 400 14.54 16.93 -83.71
C GLU A 400 13.56 15.83 -83.28
N VAL A 401 13.02 16.01 -82.04
CA VAL A 401 11.99 15.12 -81.50
C VAL A 401 10.69 15.19 -82.33
N ILE A 402 10.26 16.35 -82.73
CA ILE A 402 9.07 16.55 -83.56
C ILE A 402 9.33 15.94 -84.99
N LYS A 403 10.50 16.15 -85.56
CA LYS A 403 10.85 15.52 -86.91
C LYS A 403 10.78 14.00 -86.77
N LEU A 404 11.31 13.39 -85.74
CA LEU A 404 11.33 11.97 -85.50
C LEU A 404 9.92 11.41 -85.33
N ILE A 405 9.10 12.06 -84.51
CA ILE A 405 7.70 11.62 -84.26
C ILE A 405 6.89 11.72 -85.59
N ARG A 406 7.02 12.82 -86.36
CA ARG A 406 6.31 12.96 -87.63
C ARG A 406 6.76 12.00 -88.72
N ALA A 407 8.01 11.48 -88.64
CA ALA A 407 8.55 10.50 -89.57
C ALA A 407 8.22 9.05 -89.18
N SER A 408 7.65 8.80 -88.06
CA SER A 408 7.21 7.48 -87.54
C SER A 408 5.79 7.16 -88.01
N ARG A 409 5.51 5.88 -88.30
CA ARG A 409 4.21 5.36 -88.79
C ARG A 409 3.14 5.34 -87.68
N ASP A 410 3.60 5.01 -86.52
CA ASP A 410 2.75 4.89 -85.35
C ASP A 410 3.52 5.24 -84.00
N ALA A 411 2.79 5.25 -82.89
CA ALA A 411 3.36 5.58 -81.60
C ALA A 411 4.41 4.58 -81.05
N ASN A 412 4.34 3.33 -81.49
CA ASN A 412 5.28 2.29 -81.07
C ASN A 412 6.61 2.48 -81.83
N GLU A 413 6.56 2.75 -83.14
CA GLU A 413 7.76 3.08 -83.91
C GLU A 413 8.41 4.39 -83.41
N ALA A 414 7.59 5.39 -83.08
CA ALA A 414 8.10 6.65 -82.48
C ALA A 414 8.84 6.38 -81.20
N ARG A 415 8.25 5.57 -80.27
CA ARG A 415 8.86 5.17 -79.00
C ARG A 415 10.20 4.43 -79.23
N GLU A 416 10.27 3.49 -80.06
CA GLU A 416 11.48 2.71 -80.34
C GLU A 416 12.61 3.61 -80.87
N ARG A 417 12.28 4.50 -81.83
CA ARG A 417 13.26 5.44 -82.39
C ARG A 417 13.76 6.48 -81.38
N LEU A 418 12.89 6.93 -80.45
CA LEU A 418 13.25 7.82 -79.36
C LEU A 418 14.26 7.15 -78.42
N MET A 419 14.07 5.86 -78.13
CA MET A 419 14.94 5.10 -77.21
C MET A 419 16.29 4.68 -77.91
N GLU A 420 16.33 4.44 -79.21
CA GLU A 420 17.56 4.04 -79.93
C GLU A 420 18.57 5.17 -80.02
N ARG A 421 18.11 6.40 -80.17
CA ARG A 421 18.93 7.60 -80.39
C ARG A 421 19.62 8.08 -79.19
N ASN A 422 20.89 8.54 -79.23
CA ASN A 422 21.58 9.28 -78.25
C ASN A 422 21.20 10.75 -78.33
N TRP A 423 20.68 11.28 -77.21
CA TRP A 423 20.21 12.66 -77.09
C TRP A 423 21.23 13.52 -76.34
N PRO A 424 21.57 14.74 -76.84
CA PRO A 424 22.38 15.69 -76.08
C PRO A 424 21.70 16.07 -74.75
N ALA A 425 22.42 15.96 -73.63
CA ALA A 425 21.86 16.13 -72.32
C ALA A 425 22.76 17.03 -71.42
N ARG A 426 23.67 17.80 -71.99
CA ARG A 426 24.60 18.70 -71.24
C ARG A 426 23.86 19.72 -70.38
N ASP A 427 22.73 20.26 -70.82
CA ASP A 427 21.94 21.26 -70.09
C ASP A 427 21.32 20.68 -68.79
N VAL A 428 21.24 19.38 -68.63
CA VAL A 428 20.67 18.70 -67.47
C VAL A 428 21.70 17.88 -66.70
N GLU A 429 22.96 17.88 -67.07
CA GLU A 429 24.05 17.08 -66.49
C GLU A 429 24.20 17.28 -64.97
N THR A 430 24.20 18.54 -64.54
CA THR A 430 24.27 18.89 -63.10
C THR A 430 23.10 18.29 -62.29
N MET A 431 21.92 18.29 -62.88
CA MET A 431 20.72 17.73 -62.23
C MET A 431 20.74 16.22 -62.23
N VAL A 432 21.17 15.60 -63.33
CA VAL A 432 21.35 14.14 -63.39
C VAL A 432 22.34 13.64 -62.34
N THR A 433 23.42 14.37 -62.12
CA THR A 433 24.43 14.08 -61.08
C THR A 433 23.85 14.23 -59.68
N LEU A 434 23.02 15.28 -59.42
CA LEU A 434 22.37 15.49 -58.12
C LEU A 434 21.31 14.43 -57.79
N ILE A 435 20.60 13.92 -58.84
CA ILE A 435 19.57 12.88 -58.68
C ILE A 435 20.20 11.53 -58.32
N ASP A 436 21.46 11.28 -58.76
CA ASP A 436 22.22 10.06 -58.45
C ASP A 436 21.40 8.77 -58.73
N ASP A 437 20.70 8.74 -59.90
CA ASP A 437 19.90 7.61 -60.33
C ASP A 437 20.66 6.71 -61.30
N PRO A 438 20.89 5.41 -60.94
CA PRO A 438 21.62 4.47 -61.81
C PRO A 438 21.06 4.32 -63.22
N ARG A 439 19.79 4.69 -63.46
CA ARG A 439 19.12 4.60 -64.79
C ARG A 439 19.61 5.69 -65.74
N HIS A 440 20.30 6.74 -65.26
CA HIS A 440 20.83 7.80 -66.06
C HIS A 440 22.36 7.64 -66.28
N ALA A 441 22.72 6.72 -67.14
CA ALA A 441 24.11 6.61 -67.58
C ALA A 441 24.41 7.67 -68.68
N MET A 442 25.18 8.66 -68.35
CA MET A 442 25.68 9.62 -69.35
C MET A 442 26.95 9.13 -70.03
N SER A 443 27.01 9.28 -71.35
CA SER A 443 28.23 8.98 -72.05
C SER A 443 29.25 10.11 -71.82
N PRO A 444 30.57 9.82 -71.98
CA PRO A 444 31.61 10.85 -71.87
C PRO A 444 31.43 12.06 -72.79
N GLU A 445 30.63 11.88 -73.84
CA GLU A 445 30.30 12.93 -74.82
C GLU A 445 29.12 13.83 -74.38
N GLY A 446 28.50 13.57 -73.19
CA GLY A 446 27.36 14.34 -72.67
C GLY A 446 26.04 13.94 -73.34
N THR A 447 25.92 12.69 -73.82
CA THR A 447 24.67 12.16 -74.41
C THR A 447 24.07 11.05 -73.55
N THR A 448 22.77 10.87 -73.63
CA THR A 448 22.05 9.79 -72.94
C THR A 448 20.97 9.19 -73.84
N LYS A 449 20.59 7.96 -73.55
CA LYS A 449 19.46 7.31 -74.21
C LYS A 449 18.22 7.49 -73.32
N LEU A 450 17.07 7.64 -73.98
CA LEU A 450 15.78 7.73 -73.30
C LEU A 450 15.29 6.31 -72.95
N SER A 451 14.69 6.19 -71.79
CA SER A 451 14.01 4.94 -71.36
C SER A 451 12.61 4.80 -72.00
N ALA A 452 12.04 3.63 -71.90
CA ALA A 452 10.69 3.38 -72.41
C ALA A 452 9.63 4.26 -71.67
N GLU A 453 9.84 4.49 -70.39
CA GLU A 453 8.96 5.34 -69.55
C GLU A 453 9.06 6.81 -69.98
N GLN A 454 10.26 7.30 -70.20
CA GLN A 454 10.52 8.65 -70.71
C GLN A 454 9.96 8.83 -72.10
N ALA A 455 10.19 7.86 -73.01
CA ALA A 455 9.64 7.94 -74.39
C ALA A 455 8.12 7.94 -74.39
N LYS A 456 7.47 7.14 -73.53
CA LYS A 456 6.01 7.17 -73.34
C LYS A 456 5.55 8.57 -72.82
N ALA A 457 6.16 9.10 -71.77
CA ALA A 457 5.83 10.44 -71.22
C ALA A 457 5.99 11.57 -72.25
N ILE A 458 6.99 11.45 -73.17
CA ILE A 458 7.19 12.39 -74.28
C ILE A 458 6.07 12.30 -75.26
N LEU A 459 5.60 11.10 -75.64
CA LEU A 459 4.51 10.93 -76.57
C LEU A 459 3.15 11.39 -76.00
N ASP A 460 2.97 11.27 -74.69
CA ASP A 460 1.78 11.74 -73.96
C ASP A 460 1.81 13.26 -73.61
N LEU A 461 2.86 13.98 -74.04
CA LEU A 461 3.07 15.37 -73.70
C LEU A 461 2.04 16.27 -74.42
N ARG A 462 1.31 17.06 -73.69
CA ARG A 462 0.39 18.05 -74.22
C ARG A 462 1.17 19.26 -74.84
N LEU A 463 0.76 19.72 -75.99
CA LEU A 463 1.38 20.85 -76.72
C LEU A 463 1.57 22.13 -75.85
N GLN A 464 0.71 22.33 -74.86
CA GLN A 464 0.80 23.47 -73.92
C GLN A 464 2.09 23.45 -73.09
N ARG A 465 2.68 22.31 -72.83
CA ARG A 465 3.93 22.16 -72.07
C ARG A 465 5.21 22.37 -72.88
N LEU A 466 5.06 22.57 -74.19
CA LEU A 466 6.13 22.87 -75.07
C LEU A 466 6.43 24.37 -75.19
N THR A 467 5.64 25.24 -74.54
CA THR A 467 5.85 26.69 -74.46
C THR A 467 7.02 27.07 -73.57
N ALA A 468 7.53 28.29 -73.66
CA ALA A 468 8.62 28.80 -72.83
C ALA A 468 8.22 28.68 -71.34
N LEU A 469 6.99 28.98 -70.96
CA LEU A 469 6.45 28.84 -69.60
C LEU A 469 6.49 27.39 -69.13
N GLY A 470 6.11 26.44 -69.98
CA GLY A 470 6.16 24.99 -69.65
C GLY A 470 7.61 24.49 -69.46
N ARG A 471 8.60 25.07 -70.15
CA ARG A 471 10.02 24.78 -69.91
C ARG A 471 10.48 25.23 -68.52
N ASP A 472 10.09 26.43 -68.11
CA ASP A 472 10.44 26.98 -66.82
C ASP A 472 9.76 26.21 -65.66
N GLU A 473 8.51 25.75 -65.90
CA GLU A 473 7.82 24.85 -64.91
C GLU A 473 8.55 23.51 -64.75
N ILE A 474 8.92 22.82 -65.85
CA ILE A 474 9.66 21.54 -65.80
C ILE A 474 11.00 21.72 -65.08
N LYS A 475 11.71 22.82 -65.35
CA LYS A 475 12.99 23.11 -64.74
C LYS A 475 12.81 23.38 -63.24
N ALA A 476 11.82 24.19 -62.85
CA ALA A 476 11.53 24.48 -61.44
C ALA A 476 11.15 23.24 -60.64
N GLU A 477 10.31 22.34 -61.26
CA GLU A 477 9.93 21.08 -60.66
C GLU A 477 11.14 20.13 -60.49
N LEU A 478 12.04 20.10 -61.51
CA LEU A 478 13.25 19.31 -61.46
C LEU A 478 14.27 19.83 -60.41
N ASP A 479 14.47 21.13 -60.32
CA ASP A 479 15.29 21.78 -59.28
C ASP A 479 14.80 21.50 -57.88
N LYS A 480 13.46 21.51 -57.66
CA LYS A 480 12.84 21.16 -56.42
C LYS A 480 13.11 19.71 -56.04
N LEU A 481 12.83 18.78 -56.96
CA LEU A 481 13.07 17.35 -56.74
C LEU A 481 14.54 17.02 -56.51
N ALA A 482 15.47 17.68 -57.21
CA ALA A 482 16.90 17.49 -56.99
C ALA A 482 17.33 17.88 -55.57
N LYS A 483 16.76 18.94 -54.98
CA LYS A 483 16.99 19.33 -53.60
C LYS A 483 16.41 18.30 -52.65
N GLU A 484 15.16 17.83 -52.88
CA GLU A 484 14.52 16.81 -52.08
C GLU A 484 15.30 15.50 -52.11
N ILE A 485 15.75 15.05 -53.27
CA ILE A 485 16.57 13.85 -53.44
C ILE A 485 17.91 13.99 -52.70
N ALA A 486 18.57 15.17 -52.77
CA ALA A 486 19.79 15.42 -52.05
C ALA A 486 19.58 15.36 -50.52
N ASP A 487 18.46 15.89 -50.02
CA ASP A 487 18.11 15.83 -48.59
C ASP A 487 17.80 14.39 -48.14
N TYR A 488 17.08 13.63 -48.98
CA TYR A 488 16.80 12.21 -48.71
C TYR A 488 18.07 11.34 -48.69
N LEU A 489 19.00 11.60 -49.62
CA LEU A 489 20.27 10.88 -49.65
C LEU A 489 21.14 11.23 -48.43
N ASP A 490 21.20 12.50 -48.04
CA ASP A 490 21.89 12.92 -46.80
C ASP A 490 21.27 12.27 -45.56
N THR A 491 19.97 12.26 -45.48
CA THR A 491 19.25 11.60 -44.38
C THR A 491 19.54 10.10 -44.31
N LEU A 492 19.52 9.37 -45.40
CA LEU A 492 19.83 7.95 -45.47
C LEU A 492 21.25 7.59 -45.09
N ARG A 493 22.22 8.52 -45.32
CA ARG A 493 23.64 8.35 -44.99
C ARG A 493 23.96 8.64 -43.53
N SER A 494 23.11 9.41 -42.83
CA SER A 494 23.37 9.93 -41.49
C SER A 494 22.31 9.45 -40.46
N ARG A 495 22.71 8.54 -39.55
CA ARG A 495 21.85 8.14 -38.43
C ARG A 495 21.44 9.34 -37.56
N ALA A 496 22.35 10.26 -37.33
CA ALA A 496 22.06 11.48 -36.55
C ALA A 496 20.92 12.30 -37.15
N ARG A 497 20.82 12.34 -38.48
CA ARG A 497 19.73 13.00 -39.17
C ARG A 497 18.40 12.29 -38.98
N ILE A 498 18.39 10.95 -39.06
CA ILE A 498 17.20 10.12 -38.76
C ILE A 498 16.73 10.36 -37.32
N GLN A 499 17.65 10.41 -36.36
CA GLN A 499 17.34 10.72 -34.97
C GLN A 499 16.78 12.12 -34.77
N THR A 500 17.26 13.11 -35.52
CA THR A 500 16.70 14.47 -35.51
C THR A 500 15.24 14.45 -35.96
N ILE A 501 14.94 13.78 -37.07
CA ILE A 501 13.57 13.63 -37.57
C ILE A 501 12.69 12.90 -36.55
N LEU A 502 13.18 11.83 -35.94
CA LEU A 502 12.49 11.10 -34.87
C LEU A 502 12.10 12.03 -33.71
N LYS A 503 13.03 12.84 -33.23
CA LYS A 503 12.79 13.79 -32.13
C LYS A 503 11.78 14.87 -32.51
N GLU A 504 11.88 15.41 -33.71
CA GLU A 504 10.92 16.40 -34.23
C GLU A 504 9.52 15.84 -34.31
N GLU A 505 9.35 14.61 -34.81
CA GLU A 505 8.06 13.94 -34.88
C GLU A 505 7.49 13.63 -33.49
N LEU A 506 8.29 13.10 -32.57
CA LEU A 506 7.88 12.85 -31.19
C LEU A 506 7.49 14.17 -30.49
N THR A 507 8.24 15.25 -30.69
CA THR A 507 7.92 16.56 -30.11
C THR A 507 6.62 17.13 -30.67
N ALA A 508 6.33 16.91 -31.95
CA ALA A 508 5.07 17.30 -32.57
C ALA A 508 3.89 16.54 -31.95
N ILE A 509 4.00 15.24 -31.78
CA ILE A 509 2.99 14.39 -31.11
C ILE A 509 2.78 14.83 -29.67
N LYS A 510 3.86 15.10 -28.91
CA LYS A 510 3.76 15.63 -27.55
C LYS A 510 2.98 16.92 -27.49
N ARG A 511 3.32 17.87 -28.35
CA ARG A 511 2.65 19.19 -28.37
C ARG A 511 1.17 19.10 -28.70
N GLU A 512 0.75 18.16 -29.54
CA GLU A 512 -0.63 17.99 -29.96
C GLU A 512 -1.47 17.18 -28.93
N PHE A 513 -0.93 16.12 -28.36
CA PHE A 513 -1.70 15.13 -27.61
C PHE A 513 -1.33 14.95 -26.14
N ALA A 514 -0.25 15.60 -25.65
CA ALA A 514 0.11 15.44 -24.25
C ALA A 514 -0.94 16.06 -23.33
N THR A 515 -1.26 15.34 -22.29
CA THR A 515 -2.17 15.75 -21.22
C THR A 515 -1.46 15.69 -19.87
N PRO A 516 -1.87 16.48 -18.86
CA PRO A 516 -1.31 16.39 -17.53
C PRO A 516 -1.44 14.96 -16.96
N ARG A 517 -0.54 14.63 -16.03
CA ARG A 517 -0.61 13.40 -15.25
C ARG A 517 -1.90 13.35 -14.44
N ARG A 518 -2.58 12.22 -14.43
CA ARG A 518 -3.80 11.97 -13.66
C ARG A 518 -3.50 11.32 -12.32
N THR A 519 -2.59 10.34 -12.30
CA THR A 519 -2.26 9.56 -11.10
C THR A 519 -1.22 10.28 -10.24
N VAL A 520 -1.50 10.44 -8.95
CA VAL A 520 -0.57 11.00 -7.96
C VAL A 520 0.30 9.91 -7.38
N ILE A 521 1.59 10.17 -7.18
CA ILE A 521 2.52 9.22 -6.55
C ILE A 521 2.93 9.78 -5.19
N ILE A 522 2.71 9.00 -4.12
CA ILE A 522 3.05 9.37 -2.75
C ILE A 522 4.16 8.45 -2.27
N ASP A 523 5.20 9.03 -1.66
CA ASP A 523 6.38 8.31 -1.16
C ASP A 523 6.14 7.57 0.17
N GLN A 524 4.90 7.40 0.59
CA GLN A 524 4.57 6.73 1.83
C GLN A 524 4.78 5.21 1.69
N GLU A 525 5.92 4.73 2.17
CA GLU A 525 6.18 3.31 2.38
C GLU A 525 5.68 2.95 3.79
N GLY A 526 4.57 2.25 3.85
CA GLY A 526 4.04 1.69 5.09
C GLY A 526 2.89 0.75 4.76
N GLU A 527 3.05 -0.53 5.06
CA GLU A 527 1.88 -1.39 5.21
C GLU A 527 1.05 -0.82 6.35
N MET A 528 -0.25 -0.66 6.12
CA MET A 528 -1.21 -0.26 7.15
C MET A 528 -1.16 -1.30 8.26
N GLU A 529 -0.77 -0.89 9.48
CA GLU A 529 -0.78 -1.78 10.63
C GLU A 529 -2.22 -2.07 11.05
N ASP A 530 -2.46 -3.24 11.63
CA ASP A 530 -3.79 -3.61 12.13
C ASP A 530 -4.30 -2.60 13.17
N GLU A 531 -3.40 -1.88 13.81
CA GLU A 531 -3.68 -0.84 14.80
C GLU A 531 -4.35 0.41 14.21
N ASP A 532 -3.99 0.78 12.97
CA ASP A 532 -4.60 1.92 12.26
C ASP A 532 -6.08 1.70 11.95
N LEU A 533 -6.55 0.45 12.10
CA LEU A 533 -7.94 0.06 11.89
C LEU A 533 -8.78 0.12 13.18
N ILE A 534 -8.15 0.37 14.32
CA ILE A 534 -8.78 0.30 15.64
C ILE A 534 -9.09 1.71 16.13
N GLN A 535 -10.35 1.94 16.46
CA GLN A 535 -10.77 3.20 17.07
C GLN A 535 -10.15 3.35 18.46
N ARG A 536 -9.65 4.55 18.79
CA ARG A 536 -9.22 4.88 20.13
C ARG A 536 -10.44 5.00 21.03
N GLU A 537 -10.53 4.13 22.00
CA GLU A 537 -11.64 4.06 22.94
C GLU A 537 -11.12 3.58 24.29
N ASP A 538 -11.65 4.13 25.39
CA ASP A 538 -11.32 3.69 26.73
C ASP A 538 -12.03 2.37 27.04
N MET A 539 -11.24 1.39 27.47
CA MET A 539 -11.65 0.04 27.77
C MET A 539 -11.45 -0.27 29.25
N VAL A 540 -12.42 -0.92 29.85
CA VAL A 540 -12.27 -1.56 31.16
C VAL A 540 -11.70 -2.95 30.93
N VAL A 541 -10.48 -3.18 31.34
CA VAL A 541 -9.83 -4.49 31.32
C VAL A 541 -10.07 -5.18 32.66
N THR A 542 -10.61 -6.38 32.62
CA THR A 542 -10.88 -7.21 33.78
C THR A 542 -10.09 -8.51 33.70
N VAL A 543 -9.38 -8.86 34.75
CA VAL A 543 -8.60 -10.10 34.88
C VAL A 543 -9.06 -10.86 36.12
N SER A 544 -9.29 -12.17 35.99
CA SER A 544 -9.66 -13.03 37.09
C SER A 544 -8.48 -13.81 37.68
N HIS A 545 -8.60 -14.33 38.88
CA HIS A 545 -7.61 -15.18 39.57
C HIS A 545 -7.24 -16.41 38.72
N ALA A 546 -8.22 -17.05 38.10
CA ALA A 546 -7.98 -18.18 37.20
C ALA A 546 -7.35 -17.78 35.84
N GLY A 547 -6.98 -16.52 35.66
CA GLY A 547 -6.29 -16.02 34.45
C GLY A 547 -7.21 -15.78 33.26
N TYR A 548 -8.49 -15.48 33.45
CA TYR A 548 -9.39 -15.03 32.39
C TYR A 548 -9.28 -13.52 32.23
N VAL A 549 -9.22 -13.06 31.00
CA VAL A 549 -9.14 -11.64 30.67
C VAL A 549 -10.23 -11.27 29.67
N LYS A 550 -10.73 -10.06 29.79
CA LYS A 550 -11.62 -9.41 28.82
C LYS A 550 -11.43 -7.91 28.85
N ARG A 551 -11.88 -7.27 27.76
CA ARG A 551 -12.04 -5.82 27.69
C ARG A 551 -13.51 -5.49 27.39
N VAL A 552 -13.99 -4.41 27.96
CA VAL A 552 -15.36 -3.91 27.79
C VAL A 552 -15.27 -2.39 27.57
N PRO A 553 -15.93 -1.81 26.57
CA PRO A 553 -15.95 -0.35 26.40
C PRO A 553 -16.43 0.34 27.69
N LEU A 554 -15.72 1.37 28.11
CA LEU A 554 -16.07 2.14 29.32
C LEU A 554 -17.48 2.73 29.21
N SER A 555 -17.90 3.13 28.03
CA SER A 555 -19.25 3.65 27.71
C SER A 555 -20.38 2.65 28.02
N THR A 556 -20.08 1.37 28.13
CA THR A 556 -21.06 0.32 28.50
C THR A 556 -21.44 0.38 30.00
N TYR A 557 -20.58 0.99 30.82
CA TYR A 557 -20.82 1.16 32.24
C TYR A 557 -21.46 2.52 32.52
N ARG A 558 -22.79 2.55 32.72
CA ARG A 558 -23.51 3.77 33.10
C ARG A 558 -23.14 4.17 34.55
N ALA A 559 -22.77 5.41 34.76
CA ALA A 559 -22.61 5.97 36.10
C ALA A 559 -23.91 5.83 36.91
N GLN A 560 -23.85 5.20 38.11
CA GLN A 560 -24.97 5.07 39.02
C GLN A 560 -24.80 6.05 40.17
N ARG A 561 -25.90 6.72 40.56
CA ARG A 561 -25.90 7.58 41.76
C ARG A 561 -25.68 6.75 43.04
N ARG A 562 -25.12 7.38 44.07
CA ARG A 562 -24.88 6.78 45.40
C ARG A 562 -26.12 5.99 45.90
N GLY A 563 -25.89 4.71 46.29
CA GLY A 563 -26.96 3.82 46.78
C GLY A 563 -27.52 2.81 45.78
N GLY A 564 -26.98 2.75 44.53
CA GLY A 564 -27.35 1.73 43.52
C GLY A 564 -26.80 0.33 43.88
N LYS A 565 -27.55 -0.74 43.55
CA LYS A 565 -27.04 -2.10 43.60
C LYS A 565 -26.00 -2.30 42.51
N GLY A 566 -24.73 -2.60 42.88
CA GLY A 566 -23.67 -2.89 41.95
C GLY A 566 -24.05 -4.00 40.95
N ARG A 567 -23.44 -4.01 39.78
CA ARG A 567 -23.55 -5.12 38.81
C ARG A 567 -22.34 -6.02 38.94
N ALA A 568 -22.55 -7.34 38.84
CA ALA A 568 -21.45 -8.28 38.79
C ALA A 568 -20.55 -7.96 37.57
N GLY A 569 -19.28 -7.68 37.82
CA GLY A 569 -18.31 -7.34 36.76
C GLY A 569 -17.92 -8.52 35.90
N MET A 570 -18.15 -9.76 36.36
CA MET A 570 -17.81 -10.99 35.64
C MET A 570 -18.58 -12.16 36.25
N GLN A 571 -19.08 -13.10 35.43
CA GLN A 571 -19.56 -14.39 35.95
C GLN A 571 -18.32 -15.29 36.12
N THR A 572 -18.02 -15.59 37.36
CA THR A 572 -16.96 -16.53 37.75
C THR A 572 -17.57 -17.85 38.19
N ARG A 573 -16.79 -18.94 38.19
CA ARG A 573 -17.16 -20.20 38.88
C ARG A 573 -16.93 -20.00 40.37
N ASP A 574 -17.47 -20.88 41.19
CA ASP A 574 -17.48 -20.78 42.65
C ASP A 574 -16.09 -20.58 43.32
N GLU A 575 -14.99 -20.72 42.58
CA GLU A 575 -13.60 -20.58 43.06
C GLU A 575 -12.78 -19.47 42.30
N ASP A 576 -13.40 -18.73 41.37
CA ASP A 576 -12.69 -17.69 40.58
C ASP A 576 -13.23 -16.29 40.92
N PHE A 577 -12.34 -15.27 40.99
CA PHE A 577 -12.69 -13.89 41.33
C PHE A 577 -11.84 -12.90 40.53
N VAL A 578 -12.32 -11.67 40.42
CA VAL A 578 -11.58 -10.61 39.72
C VAL A 578 -10.39 -10.18 40.58
N THR A 579 -9.19 -10.31 40.03
CA THR A 579 -7.96 -9.90 40.69
C THR A 579 -7.48 -8.53 40.25
N ARG A 580 -7.79 -8.13 39.02
CA ARG A 580 -7.39 -6.82 38.48
C ARG A 580 -8.48 -6.23 37.61
N LEU A 581 -8.70 -4.93 37.77
CA LEU A 581 -9.59 -4.12 36.95
C LEU A 581 -8.92 -2.76 36.76
N PHE A 582 -8.75 -2.33 35.49
CA PHE A 582 -8.18 -1.05 35.18
C PHE A 582 -8.76 -0.50 33.88
N VAL A 583 -8.67 0.81 33.71
CA VAL A 583 -9.07 1.49 32.48
C VAL A 583 -7.83 1.79 31.64
N ALA A 584 -7.88 1.52 30.35
CA ALA A 584 -6.82 1.79 29.42
C ALA A 584 -7.39 2.01 28.01
N SER A 585 -6.76 2.88 27.22
CA SER A 585 -7.08 3.05 25.81
C SER A 585 -6.86 1.76 25.01
N THR A 586 -7.62 1.55 23.95
CA THR A 586 -7.42 0.43 23.02
C THR A 586 -5.96 0.31 22.55
N HIS A 587 -5.25 1.43 22.41
CA HIS A 587 -3.87 1.51 21.90
C HIS A 587 -2.80 1.35 22.98
N THR A 588 -3.18 1.39 24.27
CA THR A 588 -2.23 1.27 25.37
C THR A 588 -1.50 -0.06 25.31
N PRO A 589 -0.15 -0.07 25.28
CA PRO A 589 0.62 -1.28 25.37
C PRO A 589 0.63 -1.79 26.81
N LEU A 590 0.50 -3.12 26.96
CA LEU A 590 0.50 -3.84 28.22
C LEU A 590 1.69 -4.78 28.27
N LEU A 591 2.41 -4.80 29.40
CA LEU A 591 3.36 -5.85 29.74
C LEU A 591 2.74 -6.85 30.71
N PHE A 592 2.85 -8.11 30.39
CA PHE A 592 2.38 -9.22 31.22
C PHE A 592 3.59 -9.94 31.79
N PHE A 593 3.83 -9.79 33.07
CA PHE A 593 4.92 -10.47 33.77
C PHE A 593 4.44 -11.76 34.38
N SER A 594 5.16 -12.83 34.10
CA SER A 594 4.79 -14.15 34.58
C SER A 594 5.49 -14.52 35.89
N SER A 595 4.93 -15.48 36.61
CA SER A 595 5.51 -16.06 37.82
C SER A 595 6.92 -16.66 37.60
N ARG A 596 7.25 -17.02 36.35
CA ARG A 596 8.55 -17.58 35.97
C ARG A 596 9.57 -16.55 35.50
N GLY A 597 9.27 -15.27 35.65
CA GLY A 597 10.17 -14.19 35.21
C GLY A 597 10.21 -13.91 33.73
N GLN A 598 9.21 -14.35 33.00
CA GLN A 598 8.99 -13.97 31.57
C GLN A 598 8.16 -12.72 31.50
N VAL A 599 8.27 -12.00 30.37
CA VAL A 599 7.42 -10.87 30.03
C VAL A 599 6.92 -10.99 28.60
N TYR A 600 5.64 -10.67 28.41
CA TYR A 600 4.94 -10.62 27.13
C TYR A 600 4.39 -9.22 26.91
N LYS A 601 4.37 -8.74 25.66
CA LYS A 601 3.83 -7.42 25.30
C LYS A 601 2.63 -7.63 24.36
N GLU A 602 1.50 -7.08 24.73
CA GLU A 602 0.31 -7.03 23.88
C GLU A 602 -0.40 -5.70 24.05
N LYS A 603 -1.15 -5.25 23.04
CA LYS A 603 -1.96 -4.04 23.11
C LYS A 603 -3.38 -4.37 23.60
N VAL A 604 -4.04 -3.41 24.25
CA VAL A 604 -5.40 -3.61 24.80
C VAL A 604 -6.38 -4.06 23.73
N TRP A 605 -6.29 -3.51 22.49
CA TRP A 605 -7.20 -3.90 21.42
C TRP A 605 -7.12 -5.38 21.01
N ARG A 606 -6.03 -6.08 21.30
CA ARG A 606 -5.88 -7.51 21.05
C ARG A 606 -6.54 -8.39 22.12
N LEU A 607 -6.87 -7.82 23.26
CA LEU A 607 -7.61 -8.55 24.29
C LEU A 607 -9.04 -8.81 23.84
N PRO A 608 -9.66 -9.95 24.24
CA PRO A 608 -11.01 -10.29 23.80
C PRO A 608 -12.04 -9.28 24.30
N GLN A 609 -12.80 -8.73 23.39
CA GLN A 609 -13.95 -7.90 23.72
C GLN A 609 -15.12 -8.79 24.13
N ALA A 610 -15.78 -8.46 25.22
CA ALA A 610 -16.87 -9.27 25.73
C ALA A 610 -17.91 -8.39 26.45
N ALA A 611 -19.10 -8.95 26.65
CA ALA A 611 -20.12 -8.28 27.46
C ALA A 611 -19.67 -8.16 28.93
N PRO A 612 -20.16 -7.17 29.71
CA PRO A 612 -19.80 -6.99 31.12
C PRO A 612 -19.92 -8.25 31.97
N GLN A 613 -20.92 -9.08 31.72
CA GLN A 613 -21.16 -10.31 32.47
C GLN A 613 -20.43 -11.54 31.93
N ALA A 614 -19.81 -11.47 30.74
CA ALA A 614 -19.11 -12.59 30.13
C ALA A 614 -17.81 -12.90 30.87
N ARG A 615 -17.38 -14.17 30.85
CA ARG A 615 -16.16 -14.64 31.52
C ARG A 615 -14.87 -14.18 30.82
N GLY A 616 -14.91 -13.86 29.54
CA GLY A 616 -13.72 -13.57 28.75
C GLY A 616 -13.00 -14.84 28.27
N LYS A 617 -11.70 -14.70 27.94
CA LYS A 617 -10.84 -15.83 27.48
C LYS A 617 -9.66 -16.00 28.44
N ALA A 618 -9.21 -17.25 28.61
CA ALA A 618 -8.04 -17.52 29.42
C ALA A 618 -6.77 -16.92 28.76
N LEU A 619 -5.88 -16.32 29.57
CA LEU A 619 -4.62 -15.72 29.14
C LEU A 619 -3.72 -16.72 28.39
N ILE A 620 -3.77 -17.99 28.73
CA ILE A 620 -3.03 -19.06 28.03
C ILE A 620 -3.44 -19.22 26.56
N ASN A 621 -4.63 -18.77 26.17
CA ASN A 621 -5.09 -18.78 24.79
C ASN A 621 -4.68 -17.50 24.01
N ILE A 622 -4.13 -16.51 24.69
CA ILE A 622 -3.74 -15.22 24.15
C ILE A 622 -2.22 -15.10 24.15
N LEU A 623 -1.59 -15.48 25.27
CA LEU A 623 -0.16 -15.46 25.47
C LEU A 623 0.39 -16.90 25.42
N PRO A 624 1.59 -17.12 24.90
CA PRO A 624 2.20 -18.44 24.81
C PRO A 624 2.80 -18.87 26.16
N LEU A 625 1.93 -19.03 27.17
CA LEU A 625 2.33 -19.44 28.52
C LEU A 625 2.65 -20.92 28.58
N GLU A 626 3.64 -21.28 29.34
CA GLU A 626 3.99 -22.67 29.64
C GLU A 626 3.02 -23.28 30.68
N GLN A 627 3.01 -24.62 30.77
CA GLN A 627 2.16 -25.32 31.75
C GLN A 627 2.60 -24.95 33.17
N GLY A 628 1.64 -24.47 33.98
CA GLY A 628 1.87 -24.05 35.36
C GLY A 628 2.47 -22.63 35.50
N GLU A 629 2.58 -21.87 34.40
CA GLU A 629 2.95 -20.47 34.40
C GLU A 629 1.69 -19.62 34.55
N SER A 630 1.74 -18.60 35.44
CA SER A 630 0.67 -17.64 35.66
C SER A 630 1.17 -16.19 35.50
N ILE A 631 0.29 -15.31 35.14
CA ILE A 631 0.61 -13.87 35.08
C ILE A 631 0.45 -13.28 36.47
N THR A 632 1.50 -12.69 37.01
CA THR A 632 1.54 -12.07 38.33
C THR A 632 1.29 -10.59 38.27
N THR A 633 1.80 -9.90 37.26
CA THR A 633 1.66 -8.45 37.09
C THR A 633 1.31 -8.10 35.65
N ILE A 634 0.35 -7.19 35.50
CA ILE A 634 0.02 -6.55 34.22
C ILE A 634 0.31 -5.06 34.40
N MET A 635 1.20 -4.54 33.57
CA MET A 635 1.65 -3.16 33.61
C MET A 635 1.17 -2.40 32.38
N GLN A 636 0.50 -1.30 32.59
CA GLN A 636 0.18 -0.32 31.55
C GLN A 636 1.41 0.52 31.26
N LEU A 637 1.69 0.71 29.97
CA LEU A 637 2.83 1.53 29.55
C LEU A 637 2.33 2.85 28.94
N PRO A 638 3.14 3.94 29.05
CA PRO A 638 2.89 5.13 28.24
C PRO A 638 2.87 4.78 26.75
N GLU A 639 1.92 5.34 26.01
CA GLU A 639 1.81 5.09 24.55
C GLU A 639 3.01 5.64 23.78
N ASP A 640 3.62 6.75 24.27
CA ASP A 640 4.83 7.33 23.67
C ASP A 640 6.08 6.61 24.15
N GLU A 641 6.59 5.70 23.31
CA GLU A 641 7.80 4.91 23.58
C GLU A 641 9.06 5.80 23.77
N SER A 642 9.07 7.03 23.26
CA SER A 642 10.21 7.96 23.42
C SER A 642 10.44 8.41 24.86
N THR A 643 9.44 8.26 25.71
CA THR A 643 9.51 8.62 27.14
C THR A 643 10.12 7.51 28.00
N TRP A 644 10.23 6.28 27.49
CA TRP A 644 10.60 5.10 28.28
C TRP A 644 12.04 5.11 28.76
N ASP A 645 12.95 5.79 28.07
CA ASP A 645 14.35 5.94 28.51
C ASP A 645 14.50 6.70 29.84
N LYS A 646 13.51 7.51 30.20
CA LYS A 646 13.49 8.30 31.44
C LYS A 646 12.89 7.56 32.63
N LEU A 647 12.27 6.40 32.37
CA LEU A 647 11.55 5.62 33.38
C LEU A 647 12.33 4.34 33.70
N ASP A 648 12.26 3.96 34.94
CA ASP A 648 12.83 2.71 35.44
C ASP A 648 11.70 1.75 35.85
N VAL A 649 12.00 0.46 35.81
CA VAL A 649 11.12 -0.61 36.25
C VAL A 649 11.75 -1.32 37.43
N MET A 650 11.02 -1.34 38.56
CA MET A 650 11.41 -2.07 39.77
C MET A 650 10.66 -3.38 39.87
N PHE A 651 11.39 -4.45 40.10
CA PHE A 651 10.87 -5.79 40.34
C PHE A 651 11.03 -6.19 41.82
N ALA A 652 10.06 -6.89 42.35
CA ALA A 652 10.14 -7.51 43.65
C ALA A 652 9.71 -8.98 43.60
N THR A 653 10.39 -9.85 44.32
CA THR A 653 10.10 -11.28 44.39
C THR A 653 9.54 -11.67 45.78
N THR A 654 8.90 -12.85 45.84
CA THR A 654 8.35 -13.39 47.07
C THR A 654 9.39 -13.57 48.19
N ARG A 655 10.64 -13.82 47.83
CA ARG A 655 11.78 -13.94 48.78
C ARG A 655 12.44 -12.62 49.10
N GLY A 656 11.90 -11.49 48.65
CA GLY A 656 12.36 -10.15 48.95
C GLY A 656 13.58 -9.69 48.17
N THR A 657 13.82 -10.29 47.01
CA THR A 657 14.82 -9.82 46.04
C THR A 657 14.21 -8.69 45.21
N VAL A 658 14.98 -7.65 44.94
CA VAL A 658 14.57 -6.50 44.09
C VAL A 658 15.57 -6.27 42.96
N ARG A 659 15.07 -5.70 41.86
CA ARG A 659 15.88 -5.40 40.69
C ARG A 659 15.34 -4.17 39.98
N ARG A 660 16.23 -3.34 39.45
CA ARG A 660 15.90 -2.11 38.71
C ARG A 660 16.45 -2.19 37.28
N ASN A 661 15.62 -1.96 36.27
CA ASN A 661 15.98 -1.86 34.85
C ASN A 661 15.43 -0.58 34.26
N LYS A 662 15.97 -0.15 33.10
CA LYS A 662 15.30 0.86 32.27
C LYS A 662 14.03 0.29 31.65
N LEU A 663 12.98 1.10 31.52
CA LEU A 663 11.75 0.70 30.83
C LEU A 663 12.00 0.40 29.35
N SER A 664 12.92 1.13 28.73
CA SER A 664 13.36 0.90 27.34
C SER A 664 13.95 -0.48 27.07
N ASP A 665 14.45 -1.20 28.11
CA ASP A 665 14.87 -2.59 27.97
C ASP A 665 13.73 -3.53 27.55
N PHE A 666 12.47 -3.08 27.65
CA PHE A 666 11.24 -3.80 27.33
C PHE A 666 10.51 -3.25 26.09
N ALA A 667 11.15 -2.41 25.28
CA ALA A 667 10.59 -1.90 24.05
C ALA A 667 10.38 -3.04 23.03
N ASP A 668 11.41 -3.87 22.82
CA ASP A 668 11.41 -4.99 21.87
C ASP A 668 11.06 -6.32 22.55
N VAL A 669 9.83 -6.47 22.99
CA VAL A 669 9.34 -7.76 23.51
C VAL A 669 8.74 -8.57 22.37
N ARG A 670 9.35 -9.68 22.02
CA ARG A 670 8.87 -10.60 20.98
C ARG A 670 7.55 -11.26 21.42
N ARG A 671 6.74 -11.66 20.47
CA ARG A 671 5.47 -12.36 20.74
C ARG A 671 5.64 -13.67 21.55
N SER A 672 6.78 -14.32 21.43
CA SER A 672 7.14 -15.51 22.22
C SER A 672 7.52 -15.21 23.66
N GLY A 673 7.52 -13.94 24.07
CA GLY A 673 8.04 -13.50 25.37
C GLY A 673 9.56 -13.38 25.40
N ILE A 674 10.05 -12.70 26.42
CA ILE A 674 11.48 -12.59 26.75
C ILE A 674 11.67 -12.73 28.26
N ILE A 675 12.87 -13.12 28.69
CA ILE A 675 13.20 -13.16 30.12
C ILE A 675 13.23 -11.71 30.66
N ALA A 676 12.39 -11.44 31.65
CA ALA A 676 12.36 -10.17 32.38
C ALA A 676 13.34 -10.18 33.57
N MET A 677 13.34 -11.26 34.33
CA MET A 677 14.21 -11.45 35.48
C MET A 677 14.51 -12.93 35.66
N LYS A 678 15.76 -13.29 35.96
CA LYS A 678 16.09 -14.65 36.38
C LYS A 678 15.71 -14.85 37.84
N LEU A 679 14.99 -15.91 38.14
CA LEU A 679 14.51 -16.27 39.49
C LEU A 679 15.27 -17.45 40.05
N ASP A 680 15.38 -17.53 41.38
CA ASP A 680 15.80 -18.73 42.10
C ASP A 680 14.69 -19.78 42.09
N GLU A 681 15.04 -21.03 42.28
CA GLU A 681 14.09 -22.13 42.39
C GLU A 681 13.10 -21.90 43.55
N GLY A 682 11.81 -21.89 43.24
CA GLY A 682 10.75 -21.65 44.22
C GLY A 682 10.51 -20.17 44.57
N ASP A 683 11.16 -19.21 43.87
CA ASP A 683 10.85 -17.79 43.96
C ASP A 683 9.89 -17.40 42.83
N ALA A 684 9.15 -16.32 43.02
CA ALA A 684 8.22 -15.79 42.01
C ALA A 684 8.20 -14.26 42.07
N ILE A 685 7.95 -13.62 40.95
CA ILE A 685 7.69 -12.18 40.91
C ILE A 685 6.39 -11.88 41.69
N VAL A 686 6.43 -10.94 42.59
CA VAL A 686 5.28 -10.44 43.34
C VAL A 686 4.65 -9.26 42.61
N ASP A 687 5.48 -8.28 42.25
CA ASP A 687 5.03 -7.07 41.63
C ASP A 687 6.13 -6.44 40.79
N VAL A 688 5.71 -5.66 39.80
CA VAL A 688 6.58 -4.88 38.92
C VAL A 688 5.97 -3.51 38.71
N GLN A 689 6.70 -2.44 39.06
CA GLN A 689 6.18 -1.09 38.97
C GLN A 689 7.17 -0.13 38.30
N ILE A 690 6.64 0.88 37.62
CA ILE A 690 7.42 1.99 37.07
C ILE A 690 7.86 2.90 38.19
N CYS A 691 9.10 3.34 38.18
CA CYS A 691 9.65 4.26 39.16
C CYS A 691 10.64 5.23 38.50
N THR A 692 10.96 6.30 39.25
CA THR A 692 11.98 7.29 38.92
C THR A 692 13.09 7.29 39.98
N GLU A 693 14.17 8.01 39.73
CA GLU A 693 15.25 8.17 40.70
C GLU A 693 14.85 8.98 41.95
N ASN A 694 13.72 9.70 41.87
CA ASN A 694 13.18 10.53 42.96
C ASN A 694 12.11 9.77 43.77
N ASP A 695 12.06 8.45 43.69
CA ASP A 695 11.07 7.65 44.40
C ASP A 695 11.74 6.73 45.42
N ASP A 696 10.93 6.24 46.35
CA ASP A 696 11.28 5.21 47.31
C ASP A 696 10.49 3.92 47.08
N VAL A 697 11.10 2.80 47.38
CA VAL A 697 10.46 1.48 47.36
C VAL A 697 10.04 1.10 48.77
N LEU A 698 8.76 0.75 48.94
CA LEU A 698 8.24 0.12 50.14
C LEU A 698 7.88 -1.34 49.88
N LEU A 699 8.58 -2.27 50.48
CA LEU A 699 8.27 -3.71 50.45
C LEU A 699 7.52 -4.06 51.74
N THR A 700 6.43 -4.80 51.61
CA THR A 700 5.63 -5.29 52.75
C THR A 700 5.55 -6.80 52.71
N ALA A 701 5.79 -7.42 53.86
CA ALA A 701 5.74 -8.86 54.04
C ALA A 701 4.43 -9.32 54.74
N ALA A 702 3.99 -10.51 54.46
CA ALA A 702 2.76 -11.13 55.00
C ALA A 702 2.77 -11.20 56.56
N GLY A 703 3.95 -11.32 57.11
CA GLY A 703 4.15 -11.32 58.57
C GLY A 703 4.07 -9.94 59.25
N GLY A 704 3.70 -8.89 58.53
CA GLY A 704 3.50 -7.55 59.09
C GLY A 704 4.75 -6.66 59.10
N GLN A 705 5.88 -7.12 58.56
CA GLN A 705 7.10 -6.32 58.41
C GLN A 705 7.11 -5.53 57.10
N CYS A 706 7.75 -4.37 57.08
CA CYS A 706 8.00 -3.59 55.86
C CYS A 706 9.36 -2.92 55.90
N ILE A 707 9.90 -2.57 54.72
CA ILE A 707 11.13 -1.80 54.59
C ILE A 707 10.95 -0.76 53.48
N ARG A 708 11.39 0.47 53.78
CA ARG A 708 11.42 1.55 52.80
C ARG A 708 12.87 1.97 52.52
N PHE A 709 13.23 2.05 51.24
CA PHE A 709 14.56 2.47 50.78
C PHE A 709 14.46 3.25 49.46
N ALA A 710 15.43 4.09 49.17
CA ALA A 710 15.45 4.87 47.94
C ALA A 710 15.61 3.97 46.73
N VAL A 711 14.93 4.29 45.60
CA VAL A 711 15.08 3.57 44.33
C VAL A 711 16.56 3.52 43.90
N THR A 712 17.31 4.60 44.19
CA THR A 712 18.75 4.73 43.90
C THR A 712 19.64 3.75 44.64
N ASP A 713 19.19 3.17 45.78
CA ASP A 713 19.90 2.11 46.49
C ASP A 713 19.98 0.83 45.68
N VAL A 714 19.13 0.68 44.65
CA VAL A 714 19.15 -0.42 43.69
C VAL A 714 19.78 0.11 42.41
N ARG A 715 20.98 -0.39 42.07
CA ARG A 715 21.62 -0.03 40.78
C ARG A 715 20.74 -0.39 39.61
N VAL A 716 20.84 0.35 38.51
CA VAL A 716 20.25 -0.05 37.23
C VAL A 716 21.04 -1.21 36.67
N PHE A 717 20.38 -2.35 36.42
CA PHE A 717 21.00 -3.53 35.84
C PHE A 717 21.05 -3.40 34.32
N GLN A 718 22.22 -3.66 33.75
CA GLN A 718 22.39 -3.76 32.30
C GLN A 718 21.99 -5.18 31.87
N GLY A 719 20.89 -5.28 31.17
CA GLY A 719 20.37 -6.56 30.68
C GLY A 719 19.42 -7.26 31.67
N ARG A 720 18.63 -8.17 31.13
CA ARG A 720 17.44 -8.78 31.77
C ARG A 720 17.67 -10.11 32.44
N THR A 721 18.81 -10.76 32.22
CA THR A 721 19.06 -12.17 32.60
C THR A 721 19.76 -12.36 33.96
N SER A 722 19.91 -11.31 34.76
CA SER A 722 20.51 -11.42 36.10
C SER A 722 19.43 -11.57 37.20
N MET A 723 19.83 -12.10 38.33
CA MET A 723 19.08 -12.07 39.60
C MET A 723 19.18 -10.68 40.19
N GLY A 724 18.32 -10.27 41.07
CA GLY A 724 18.35 -8.96 41.72
C GLY A 724 19.33 -8.90 42.91
N VAL A 725 19.06 -7.95 43.78
CA VAL A 725 19.74 -7.76 45.08
C VAL A 725 18.71 -7.88 46.21
N ARG A 726 19.14 -8.20 47.42
CA ARG A 726 18.25 -8.33 48.57
C ARG A 726 17.61 -6.96 48.90
N GLY A 727 16.30 -6.90 48.87
CA GLY A 727 15.49 -5.75 49.29
C GLY A 727 15.13 -5.78 50.76
N ILE A 728 14.61 -6.89 51.27
CA ILE A 728 14.26 -7.16 52.66
C ILE A 728 14.80 -8.52 53.14
N ALA A 729 15.15 -8.61 54.41
CA ALA A 729 15.49 -9.87 55.10
C ALA A 729 14.22 -10.39 55.78
N LEU A 730 13.66 -11.48 55.25
CA LEU A 730 12.50 -12.15 55.83
C LEU A 730 12.89 -13.07 56.99
N ASP A 731 12.08 -13.09 58.05
CA ASP A 731 12.33 -13.95 59.23
C ASP A 731 11.60 -15.32 59.04
N ASN A 732 12.29 -16.22 58.36
CA ASN A 732 11.74 -17.56 58.09
C ASN A 732 11.77 -18.54 59.27
N GLU A 733 12.45 -18.16 60.39
CA GLU A 733 12.59 -19.07 61.53
C GLU A 733 11.40 -18.98 62.54
N LYS A 734 10.55 -17.95 62.43
CA LYS A 734 9.50 -17.68 63.42
C LYS A 734 8.09 -18.10 62.93
N SER A 735 7.92 -18.59 61.73
CA SER A 735 6.61 -18.94 61.18
C SER A 735 6.68 -20.32 60.53
N GLU A 736 5.80 -21.25 60.94
CA GLU A 736 5.63 -22.60 60.35
C GLU A 736 5.33 -22.55 58.86
N LEU A 737 4.84 -21.42 58.33
CA LEU A 737 4.46 -21.19 56.92
C LEU A 737 5.49 -20.36 56.17
N GLY A 738 6.63 -19.94 56.78
CA GLY A 738 7.58 -18.98 56.21
C GLY A 738 6.96 -17.61 55.97
N ASP A 739 7.80 -16.55 55.91
CA ASP A 739 7.33 -15.21 55.56
C ASP A 739 7.62 -14.93 54.07
N LYS A 740 6.79 -14.10 53.44
CA LYS A 740 6.94 -13.74 52.02
C LYS A 740 6.56 -12.28 51.81
N VAL A 741 7.20 -11.62 50.85
CA VAL A 741 6.76 -10.32 50.38
C VAL A 741 5.42 -10.50 49.66
N ILE A 742 4.48 -9.61 49.97
CA ILE A 742 3.12 -9.61 49.36
C ILE A 742 2.86 -8.44 48.42
N SER A 743 3.59 -7.34 48.62
CA SER A 743 3.44 -6.12 47.81
C SER A 743 4.69 -5.28 47.76
N MET A 744 4.84 -4.56 46.70
CA MET A 744 5.79 -3.49 46.50
C MET A 744 5.04 -2.22 46.20
N SER A 745 5.37 -1.11 46.81
CA SER A 745 4.80 0.19 46.53
C SER A 745 5.87 1.22 46.22
N ILE A 746 5.63 2.05 45.26
CA ILE A 746 6.50 3.17 44.91
C ILE A 746 5.95 4.42 45.58
N LEU A 747 6.74 5.07 46.40
CA LEU A 747 6.39 6.29 47.16
C LEU A 747 7.29 7.44 46.74
N ARG A 748 6.77 8.64 46.77
CA ARG A 748 7.58 9.85 46.52
C ARG A 748 8.68 9.98 47.59
N HIS A 749 9.89 10.24 47.13
CA HIS A 749 10.99 10.53 48.07
C HIS A 749 10.83 11.95 48.66
N VAL A 750 10.88 12.06 49.97
CA VAL A 750 10.87 13.34 50.68
C VAL A 750 12.04 13.39 51.61
N GLU A 751 12.97 14.30 51.34
CA GLU A 751 14.07 14.61 52.27
C GLU A 751 13.53 15.24 53.55
N ALA A 752 13.44 14.48 54.62
CA ALA A 752 13.00 14.97 55.94
C ALA A 752 13.77 14.23 57.05
N THR A 753 14.27 14.99 58.05
CA THR A 753 14.91 14.41 59.21
C THR A 753 13.92 13.63 60.07
N ALA A 754 14.41 12.82 60.99
CA ALA A 754 13.56 12.07 61.92
C ALA A 754 12.71 13.00 62.79
N GLU A 755 13.31 14.11 63.22
CA GLU A 755 12.68 15.15 64.04
C GLU A 755 11.61 15.91 63.22
N GLU A 756 11.89 16.29 61.98
CA GLU A 756 10.89 16.91 61.07
C GLU A 756 9.69 15.99 60.84
N ARG A 757 9.90 14.72 60.58
CA ARG A 757 8.81 13.76 60.39
C ARG A 757 7.97 13.57 61.64
N ALA A 758 8.60 13.48 62.85
CA ALA A 758 7.89 13.37 64.10
C ALA A 758 7.08 14.64 64.41
N ALA A 759 7.64 15.83 64.19
CA ALA A 759 6.96 17.12 64.35
C ALA A 759 5.77 17.25 63.38
N TYR A 760 5.97 16.85 62.11
CA TYR A 760 4.89 16.83 61.10
C TYR A 760 3.75 15.91 61.49
N LEU A 761 4.03 14.63 61.80
CA LEU A 761 3.01 13.63 62.17
C LEU A 761 2.22 14.10 63.42
N LYS A 762 2.90 14.68 64.42
CA LYS A 762 2.26 15.24 65.66
C LYS A 762 1.32 16.38 65.28
N ARG A 763 1.76 17.34 64.43
CA ARG A 763 0.94 18.51 64.04
C ARG A 763 -0.22 18.05 63.13
N ALA A 764 0.02 17.21 62.11
CA ALA A 764 -0.99 16.69 61.23
C ALA A 764 -2.07 15.86 61.95
N SER A 765 -1.68 15.07 62.96
CA SER A 765 -2.62 14.33 63.80
C SER A 765 -3.47 15.30 64.69
N ALA A 766 -2.91 16.42 65.19
CA ALA A 766 -3.65 17.42 65.95
C ALA A 766 -4.68 18.14 65.05
N VAL A 767 -4.31 18.51 63.84
CA VAL A 767 -5.21 19.14 62.86
C VAL A 767 -6.37 18.20 62.51
N ARG A 768 -6.10 16.94 62.20
CA ARG A 768 -7.14 15.93 61.83
C ARG A 768 -8.11 15.68 62.97
N ARG A 769 -7.65 15.67 64.26
CA ARG A 769 -8.54 15.56 65.46
C ARG A 769 -9.42 16.78 65.65
N GLY A 770 -8.92 17.98 65.28
CA GLY A 770 -9.72 19.23 65.39
C GLY A 770 -10.86 19.29 64.36
N THR A 771 -10.72 18.58 63.26
CA THR A 771 -11.69 18.59 62.13
C THR A 771 -12.76 17.50 62.26
N ASN A 772 -12.49 16.34 62.84
CA ASN A 772 -13.38 15.16 62.82
C ASN A 772 -14.12 14.82 64.13
N GLY A 773 -13.93 15.58 65.25
CA GLY A 773 -14.80 15.55 66.44
C GLY A 773 -14.96 14.22 67.20
N GLU A 774 -14.25 13.16 66.91
CA GLU A 774 -14.38 11.86 67.57
C GLU A 774 -13.08 11.41 68.26
N GLY A 775 -13.24 11.03 69.55
CA GLY A 775 -12.15 10.64 70.41
C GLY A 775 -11.44 9.36 69.95
N GLU A 776 -10.19 9.47 69.65
CA GLU A 776 -9.33 8.35 69.26
C GLU A 776 -8.50 7.84 70.46
N GLU A 777 -8.55 6.52 70.71
CA GLU A 777 -7.62 5.84 71.58
C GLU A 777 -6.18 5.91 71.04
N ASN A 778 -5.25 6.27 71.88
CA ASN A 778 -3.81 6.33 71.63
C ASN A 778 -3.23 4.99 71.21
N GLY A 779 -3.06 4.78 69.90
CA GLY A 779 -1.98 3.90 69.48
C GLY A 779 -0.67 4.68 69.64
N ALA A 780 0.26 4.15 70.46
CA ALA A 780 1.56 4.75 70.69
C ALA A 780 2.24 4.97 69.29
N THR A 781 2.42 6.23 68.94
CA THR A 781 3.38 6.60 67.88
C THR A 781 4.77 6.29 68.42
N ASP A 782 5.65 5.72 67.63
CA ASP A 782 7.09 5.53 67.93
C ASP A 782 7.82 6.89 68.01
N ALA A 783 7.13 7.89 68.49
CA ALA A 783 7.65 9.23 68.76
C ALA A 783 8.55 9.27 70.00
N GLU A 784 8.81 8.14 70.66
CA GLU A 784 9.68 8.07 71.83
C GLU A 784 11.19 8.06 71.55
N GLU A 785 11.61 8.06 70.28
CA GLU A 785 13.07 8.10 69.97
C GLU A 785 13.61 9.48 69.53
N ALA A 786 12.79 10.51 69.51
CA ALA A 786 13.27 11.87 69.19
C ALA A 786 13.30 12.77 70.48
N GLU A 787 14.38 12.77 71.18
CA GLU A 787 14.74 13.82 72.19
C GLU A 787 15.11 15.09 71.40
N GLY A 788 14.14 15.98 71.13
CA GLY A 788 14.37 17.27 70.47
C GLY A 788 13.11 17.75 69.71
N ALA A 789 12.17 18.42 70.36
CA ALA A 789 11.02 19.04 69.73
C ALA A 789 11.44 20.17 68.82
N ILE A 790 11.56 19.96 67.50
CA ILE A 790 11.70 21.04 66.53
C ILE A 790 10.30 21.55 66.24
N GLU A 791 10.07 22.85 66.28
CA GLU A 791 8.87 23.49 65.78
C GLU A 791 8.96 23.61 64.27
N LEU A 792 8.11 22.88 63.57
CA LEU A 792 8.10 22.87 62.06
C LEU A 792 7.54 24.23 61.61
N GLY A 793 8.32 24.96 60.80
CA GLY A 793 7.87 26.20 60.15
C GLY A 793 6.67 25.98 59.23
N GLU A 794 5.79 26.97 59.13
CA GLU A 794 4.55 26.90 58.34
C GLU A 794 4.81 26.46 56.88
N GLN A 795 5.80 27.06 56.19
CA GLN A 795 6.14 26.71 54.82
C GLN A 795 6.59 25.25 54.67
N ARG A 796 7.39 24.75 55.61
CA ARG A 796 7.88 23.36 55.57
C ARG A 796 6.73 22.39 55.84
N TYR A 797 5.79 22.75 56.74
CA TYR A 797 4.59 21.98 56.98
C TYR A 797 3.73 21.84 55.71
N VAL A 798 3.51 22.95 54.97
CA VAL A 798 2.75 22.93 53.72
C VAL A 798 3.43 22.02 52.68
N VAL A 799 4.73 22.16 52.44
CA VAL A 799 5.49 21.31 51.50
C VAL A 799 5.40 19.84 51.87
N MET A 800 5.52 19.51 53.17
CA MET A 800 5.38 18.12 53.60
C MET A 800 3.94 17.62 53.49
N SER A 801 2.93 18.48 53.68
CA SER A 801 1.53 18.14 53.55
C SER A 801 1.14 17.85 52.10
N GLU A 802 1.66 18.62 51.14
CA GLU A 802 1.46 18.37 49.70
C GLU A 802 2.14 17.09 49.19
N ALA A 803 3.23 16.72 49.83
CA ALA A 803 3.99 15.51 49.48
C ALA A 803 3.54 14.26 50.28
N GLU A 804 2.63 14.39 51.27
CA GLU A 804 2.16 13.26 52.05
C GLU A 804 1.37 12.27 51.20
N GLN A 805 1.69 11.00 51.33
CA GLN A 805 0.94 9.88 50.74
C GLN A 805 0.45 8.97 51.85
N PHE A 806 -0.70 8.33 51.65
CA PHE A 806 -1.25 7.37 52.62
C PHE A 806 -1.10 5.97 52.05
N VAL A 807 -0.58 5.06 52.85
CA VAL A 807 -0.48 3.64 52.52
C VAL A 807 -1.62 2.91 53.23
N LEU A 808 -2.50 2.32 52.41
CA LEU A 808 -3.52 1.40 52.91
C LEU A 808 -2.88 0.05 53.14
N THR A 809 -3.15 -0.54 54.30
CA THR A 809 -2.72 -1.88 54.66
C THR A 809 -3.94 -2.69 55.09
N VAL A 810 -4.14 -3.88 54.46
CA VAL A 810 -5.31 -4.75 54.73
C VAL A 810 -4.85 -6.17 55.06
N SER A 811 -5.53 -6.80 56.03
CA SER A 811 -5.25 -8.17 56.47
C SER A 811 -6.31 -9.16 56.01
N GLU A 812 -6.01 -10.46 56.08
CA GLU A 812 -6.85 -11.55 55.63
C GLU A 812 -8.23 -11.64 56.29
N LYS A 813 -8.37 -11.07 57.50
CA LYS A 813 -9.65 -11.02 58.24
C LYS A 813 -10.37 -9.69 58.12
N GLY A 814 -10.06 -8.90 57.07
CA GLY A 814 -10.78 -7.66 56.76
C GLY A 814 -10.44 -6.46 57.64
N PHE A 815 -9.35 -6.51 58.41
CA PHE A 815 -8.85 -5.34 59.13
C PHE A 815 -7.98 -4.52 58.21
N GLY A 816 -8.11 -3.20 58.23
CA GLY A 816 -7.32 -2.30 57.47
C GLY A 816 -7.14 -0.94 58.10
N LYS A 817 -6.18 -0.18 57.65
CA LYS A 817 -5.90 1.17 58.05
C LYS A 817 -5.16 1.95 56.96
N ARG A 818 -5.26 3.26 57.03
CA ARG A 818 -4.40 4.16 56.26
C ARG A 818 -3.30 4.66 57.15
N THR A 819 -2.05 4.63 56.69
CA THR A 819 -0.90 5.12 57.45
C THR A 819 -0.14 6.12 56.63
N SER A 820 0.26 7.26 57.22
CA SER A 820 1.07 8.28 56.57
C SER A 820 2.40 7.67 56.09
N SER A 821 2.82 8.04 54.88
CA SER A 821 4.12 7.63 54.32
C SER A 821 5.29 8.06 55.18
N TYR A 822 5.13 9.13 56.04
CA TYR A 822 6.18 9.60 56.94
C TYR A 822 6.40 8.69 58.15
N GLU A 823 5.49 7.79 58.48
CA GLU A 823 5.72 6.74 59.48
C GLU A 823 6.68 5.65 59.04
N TYR A 824 6.86 5.48 57.74
CA TYR A 824 7.81 4.53 57.18
C TYR A 824 9.16 5.22 56.97
N ARG A 825 10.08 5.05 57.94
CA ARG A 825 11.42 5.62 57.79
C ARG A 825 12.19 5.04 56.65
N THR A 826 12.89 5.86 55.89
CA THR A 826 13.80 5.38 54.81
C THR A 826 15.06 4.80 55.46
N THR A 827 15.42 3.61 55.04
CA THR A 827 16.59 2.88 55.55
C THR A 827 17.34 2.25 54.36
N GLY A 828 18.57 1.80 54.57
CA GLY A 828 19.24 1.03 53.53
C GLY A 828 18.52 -0.30 53.28
N ARG A 829 18.55 -0.78 52.01
CA ARG A 829 17.93 -2.05 51.62
C ARG A 829 18.54 -3.25 52.31
N GLY A 830 17.79 -4.39 52.34
CA GLY A 830 18.28 -5.68 52.81
C GLY A 830 18.26 -5.90 54.35
N GLY A 831 17.72 -4.92 55.13
CA GLY A 831 17.47 -5.04 56.59
C GLY A 831 16.20 -5.84 56.91
N LYS A 832 15.96 -6.07 58.22
CA LYS A 832 14.75 -6.74 58.72
C LYS A 832 13.47 -5.91 58.62
N GLY A 833 13.64 -4.61 58.34
CA GLY A 833 12.52 -3.66 58.22
C GLY A 833 11.92 -3.26 59.58
N ILE A 834 10.70 -2.68 59.51
CA ILE A 834 9.92 -2.20 60.63
C ILE A 834 8.50 -2.77 60.56
N VAL A 835 7.74 -2.71 61.64
CA VAL A 835 6.37 -3.23 61.66
C VAL A 835 5.47 -2.28 60.86
N ALA A 836 4.74 -2.79 59.85
CA ALA A 836 3.71 -2.09 59.06
C ALA A 836 2.32 -2.23 59.73
N MET A 837 2.01 -3.40 60.27
CA MET A 837 0.79 -3.68 61.01
C MET A 837 1.09 -4.74 62.11
N ALA A 838 0.58 -4.54 63.31
CA ALA A 838 0.68 -5.59 64.34
C ALA A 838 -0.21 -6.77 63.96
N ILE A 839 0.36 -7.93 63.72
CA ILE A 839 -0.34 -9.18 63.39
C ILE A 839 -0.76 -9.88 64.67
N THR A 840 -2.02 -10.22 64.73
CA THR A 840 -2.66 -10.96 65.84
C THR A 840 -3.59 -12.03 65.32
N GLU A 841 -4.05 -12.91 66.16
CA GLU A 841 -5.06 -13.89 65.78
C GLU A 841 -6.38 -13.29 65.30
N LYS A 842 -6.65 -12.00 65.65
CA LYS A 842 -7.86 -11.30 65.27
C LYS A 842 -7.84 -10.81 63.84
N ASN A 843 -6.70 -10.26 63.36
CA ASN A 843 -6.61 -9.66 62.05
C ASN A 843 -5.97 -10.60 61.03
N GLY A 844 -5.20 -11.58 61.41
CA GLY A 844 -4.52 -12.51 60.50
C GLY A 844 -3.35 -11.84 59.75
N ARG A 845 -2.81 -12.50 58.72
CA ARG A 845 -1.68 -12.06 57.94
C ARG A 845 -2.04 -10.90 57.01
N LEU A 846 -1.08 -10.12 56.58
CA LEU A 846 -1.31 -9.08 55.57
C LEU A 846 -1.56 -9.67 54.19
N VAL A 847 -2.50 -9.03 53.46
CA VAL A 847 -2.87 -9.42 52.08
C VAL A 847 -2.47 -8.32 51.12
N ALA A 848 -2.62 -7.04 51.49
CA ALA A 848 -2.34 -5.95 50.59
C ALA A 848 -1.74 -4.77 51.31
N SER A 849 -0.86 -4.00 50.63
CA SER A 849 -0.30 -2.75 51.10
C SER A 849 0.08 -1.89 49.87
N PHE A 850 -0.63 -0.78 49.66
CA PHE A 850 -0.41 0.12 48.51
C PHE A 850 -0.80 1.56 48.82
N PRO A 851 -0.26 2.56 48.13
CA PRO A 851 -0.62 3.97 48.32
C PRO A 851 -2.03 4.25 47.80
N VAL A 852 -2.75 5.10 48.53
CA VAL A 852 -4.13 5.52 48.26
C VAL A 852 -4.32 7.01 48.44
N GLU A 853 -5.29 7.56 47.72
CA GLU A 853 -5.78 8.93 47.88
C GLU A 853 -7.18 8.97 48.51
N ASP A 854 -7.58 10.10 49.10
CA ASP A 854 -8.88 10.21 49.77
C ASP A 854 -10.07 10.03 48.79
N SER A 855 -9.87 10.38 47.53
CA SER A 855 -10.85 10.24 46.45
C SER A 855 -10.97 8.81 45.92
N ASP A 856 -10.01 7.93 46.22
CA ASP A 856 -10.00 6.56 45.75
C ASP A 856 -11.09 5.70 46.35
N GLN A 857 -11.36 4.64 45.69
CA GLN A 857 -12.18 3.54 46.18
C GLN A 857 -11.38 2.25 46.13
N ILE A 858 -11.72 1.32 46.96
CA ILE A 858 -11.11 -0.02 46.93
C ILE A 858 -12.15 -1.10 46.67
N MET A 859 -11.72 -2.12 45.98
CA MET A 859 -12.47 -3.34 45.81
C MET A 859 -11.79 -4.45 46.62
N LEU A 860 -12.54 -5.03 47.52
CA LEU A 860 -12.08 -6.20 48.29
C LEU A 860 -12.78 -7.46 47.75
N VAL A 861 -12.02 -8.54 47.65
CA VAL A 861 -12.51 -9.84 47.22
C VAL A 861 -12.17 -10.90 48.24
N THR A 862 -13.14 -11.74 48.63
CA THR A 862 -12.89 -12.86 49.51
C THR A 862 -12.66 -14.14 48.69
N ASP A 863 -12.06 -15.13 49.33
CA ASP A 863 -11.91 -16.50 48.79
C ASP A 863 -13.25 -17.21 48.58
N GLY A 864 -14.32 -16.77 49.25
CA GLY A 864 -15.71 -17.19 49.02
C GLY A 864 -16.37 -16.45 47.84
N GLY A 865 -15.67 -15.57 47.13
CA GLY A 865 -16.22 -14.86 45.97
C GLY A 865 -17.08 -13.64 46.28
N GLN A 866 -17.08 -13.15 47.51
CA GLN A 866 -17.77 -11.90 47.87
C GLN A 866 -16.94 -10.70 47.45
N LEU A 867 -17.61 -9.74 46.82
CA LEU A 867 -17.05 -8.50 46.32
C LEU A 867 -17.64 -7.29 47.08
N ILE A 868 -16.78 -6.47 47.67
CA ILE A 868 -17.20 -5.22 48.34
C ILE A 868 -16.40 -4.06 47.82
N ARG A 869 -17.09 -3.00 47.53
CA ARG A 869 -16.51 -1.70 47.14
C ARG A 869 -16.69 -0.72 48.27
N CYS A 870 -15.57 -0.15 48.76
CA CYS A 870 -15.53 0.84 49.86
C CYS A 870 -14.81 2.10 49.38
N PRO A 871 -15.27 3.30 49.75
CA PRO A 871 -14.51 4.53 49.63
C PRO A 871 -13.35 4.54 50.62
N VAL A 872 -12.22 5.10 50.22
CA VAL A 872 -11.01 5.12 51.02
C VAL A 872 -11.12 6.16 52.15
N ASP A 873 -11.86 7.24 51.93
CA ASP A 873 -12.05 8.31 52.92
C ASP A 873 -12.65 7.81 54.23
N GLY A 874 -13.50 6.76 54.17
CA GLY A 874 -14.10 6.13 55.34
C GLY A 874 -13.14 5.25 56.17
N ILE A 875 -11.93 4.96 55.68
CA ILE A 875 -10.97 4.09 56.37
C ILE A 875 -10.11 4.94 57.30
N ARG A 876 -10.03 4.53 58.58
CA ARG A 876 -9.32 5.28 59.59
C ARG A 876 -7.82 5.45 59.28
N ILE A 877 -7.27 6.65 59.52
CA ILE A 877 -5.84 6.93 59.55
C ILE A 877 -5.32 6.52 60.93
N ALA A 878 -4.33 5.65 60.97
CA ALA A 878 -3.77 5.12 62.21
C ALA A 878 -2.25 4.89 62.05
N GLY A 879 -1.54 4.88 63.17
CA GLY A 879 -0.11 4.63 63.21
C GLY A 879 0.25 3.23 62.73
N ARG A 880 1.47 3.06 62.21
CA ARG A 880 1.94 1.79 61.55
C ARG A 880 1.90 0.57 62.47
N SER A 881 2.13 0.73 63.79
CA SER A 881 2.15 -0.39 64.76
C SER A 881 0.78 -0.83 65.26
N THR A 882 -0.33 -0.20 64.81
CA THR A 882 -1.70 -0.55 65.23
C THR A 882 -2.23 -1.77 64.46
N GLN A 883 -3.26 -2.43 65.04
CA GLN A 883 -3.96 -3.58 64.39
C GLN A 883 -4.92 -3.20 63.26
N GLY A 884 -5.19 -1.92 63.06
CA GLY A 884 -6.23 -1.43 62.11
C GLY A 884 -7.64 -1.56 62.69
N VAL A 885 -8.61 -1.20 61.86
CA VAL A 885 -10.04 -1.33 62.12
C VAL A 885 -10.70 -2.27 61.15
N ILE A 886 -11.89 -2.77 61.47
CA ILE A 886 -12.64 -3.61 60.51
C ILE A 886 -13.09 -2.74 59.34
N VAL A 887 -12.50 -2.97 58.16
CA VAL A 887 -12.93 -2.39 56.91
C VAL A 887 -14.00 -3.23 56.27
N PHE A 888 -13.91 -4.53 56.47
CA PHE A 888 -14.82 -5.52 55.95
C PHE A 888 -15.05 -6.68 56.95
N SER A 889 -16.30 -7.09 57.12
CA SER A 889 -16.63 -8.25 57.96
C SER A 889 -16.68 -9.50 57.04
N THR A 890 -15.67 -10.35 57.19
CA THR A 890 -15.62 -11.62 56.48
C THR A 890 -16.62 -12.64 57.11
N GLY A 891 -17.17 -13.53 56.33
CA GLY A 891 -17.97 -14.64 56.86
C GLY A 891 -17.10 -15.62 57.67
N ASP A 892 -17.78 -16.56 58.39
CA ASP A 892 -17.12 -17.56 59.22
C ASP A 892 -16.20 -18.43 58.32
N GLY A 893 -14.91 -18.34 58.52
CA GLY A 893 -13.91 -19.08 57.76
C GLY A 893 -13.44 -18.40 56.47
N GLU A 894 -14.09 -17.33 56.00
CA GLU A 894 -13.67 -16.61 54.82
C GLU A 894 -12.49 -15.64 55.07
N LYS A 895 -11.65 -15.50 54.06
CA LYS A 895 -10.49 -14.60 54.08
C LYS A 895 -10.53 -13.63 52.95
N VAL A 896 -10.03 -12.42 53.15
CA VAL A 896 -9.74 -11.49 52.05
C VAL A 896 -8.63 -12.07 51.17
N ALA A 897 -8.91 -12.28 49.92
CA ALA A 897 -7.98 -12.86 48.96
C ALA A 897 -7.21 -11.80 48.14
N SER A 898 -7.88 -10.70 47.80
CA SER A 898 -7.28 -9.56 47.07
C SER A 898 -7.93 -8.24 47.44
N VAL A 899 -7.17 -7.16 47.33
CA VAL A 899 -7.61 -5.78 47.49
C VAL A 899 -7.03 -4.96 46.35
N GLU A 900 -7.88 -4.29 45.57
CA GLU A 900 -7.49 -3.47 44.44
C GLU A 900 -7.95 -2.02 44.59
N ARG A 901 -7.10 -1.09 44.13
CA ARG A 901 -7.39 0.35 44.09
C ARG A 901 -8.19 0.70 42.85
N LEU A 902 -9.23 1.49 42.99
CA LEU A 902 -10.00 2.10 41.92
C LEU A 902 -9.80 3.61 42.00
N SER A 903 -9.01 4.20 41.09
CA SER A 903 -8.77 5.65 41.02
C SER A 903 -9.90 6.38 40.29
N GLU A 904 -10.21 7.63 40.68
CA GLU A 904 -11.24 8.47 40.05
C GLU A 904 -10.75 9.19 38.76
N GLU A 905 -9.52 9.10 38.33
CA GLU A 905 -8.97 9.82 37.15
C GLU A 905 -9.74 9.58 35.84
N GLY A 906 -10.72 8.68 35.81
CA GLY A 906 -11.61 8.43 34.68
C GLY A 906 -12.94 9.18 34.69
N GLN A 907 -13.28 10.01 35.67
CA GLN A 907 -14.62 10.63 35.83
C GLN A 907 -14.70 12.16 35.64
N GLU A 908 -13.60 12.90 35.63
CA GLU A 908 -13.64 14.37 35.58
C GLU A 908 -13.84 15.00 34.19
N GLN A 909 -13.90 14.25 33.11
CA GLN A 909 -14.11 14.81 31.76
C GLN A 909 -15.58 14.91 31.31
N GLU A 910 -16.55 14.41 32.09
CA GLU A 910 -17.98 14.47 31.69
C GLU A 910 -18.80 15.62 32.33
N GLU A 911 -18.27 16.42 33.22
CA GLU A 911 -19.04 17.52 33.86
C GLU A 911 -18.97 18.89 33.15
N ASN A 912 -18.14 19.08 32.15
CA ASN A 912 -17.99 20.37 31.45
C ASN A 912 -18.58 20.43 30.01
N GLY A 913 -19.44 19.54 29.65
CA GLY A 913 -20.09 19.50 28.35
C GLY A 913 -21.61 19.63 28.38
N GLY A 914 -22.18 20.47 29.23
CA GLY A 914 -23.61 20.64 29.32
C GLY A 914 -24.05 22.04 29.76
N GLU A 915 -23.95 23.02 28.84
CA GLU A 915 -24.85 24.18 28.74
C GLU A 915 -25.15 24.48 27.26
#